data_e8c04ced46fca8ca8926d901336a931f
#
_entry.id   e8c04ced46fca8ca8926d901336a931f
#
_cell.length_a   1.000
_cell.length_b   1.000
_cell.length_c   1.000
_cell.angle_alpha   90.00
_cell.angle_beta   90.00
_cell.angle_gamma   90.00
#
_symmetry.space_group_name_H-M   'P 1'
#
loop_
_entity.id
_entity.type
_entity.pdbx_description
1 polymer ?
#
loop_
_entity_poly.entity_id
_entity_poly.type
_entity_poly.pdbx_seq_one_letter_code
_entity_poly.pdbx_strand_id
1 'polypeptide(L)'
;DGERWTASVAIEEGTSLYGTGEVAGPLKRNGRVVETWNTDAYGYQDDTASLYTSHPWVLAVRHDGTAFGVLADTTYRCEIDLRDGIVFRAVGPEQPVIVIDGDSPQDVCRKLGELTGTITMPPKWAIGYHQCRYSYDPADRVREIAQEFRDRDIPADVIWMDIDYMDGYRCFTFDSEDFPSPSQLNADLKDLGFHNVWMIDPGIKLEKGYSVFDSGTARDVWVKKANRTTTFEGEVWPGVCVFPDYTNAGVREWWAGLYADFMAHGISGVWNDMNEPAVFNTPTKTMPEDNWHRADEALGGPGDHARFHNVYGMLMVKASREGVMAANPEKRPFVLSRANYIGGHRYAATWTGDNSSNWYHVDVSIPMTLNLGLSGQPFTGPDIGGFAGNGDGEMFARWMGYGALLPFARGHTAKGNIDKEPWAFGEEVEATCRRALERRYRLIPYLYTLFRESSLNGMPIARPTFFADPTDMALRSEDDSFLLGPNLLVVAQLQPARDRVSVMPRPVEGVAWRELDFPSFDGGRDSKDPDQARLYVRPGSVIPTGPVMEYVDEDPLDPLTLIVWLDHEGKARGELYEDEGDGWGYREGVFRRSVYTAERDAGVVRVRRVAREGKMDDEGRGVSVRVLLPDGREATGFGRDGEEILIPIP
;
A
#
# COMPACT_ATOMS: atom_id res chain seq x y z
N ASP A 1 -26.96 20.37 -18.50
CA ASP A 1 -25.94 20.18 -19.53
C ASP A 1 -24.77 21.10 -19.22
N GLY A 2 -23.80 20.58 -18.43
CA GLY A 2 -22.60 21.33 -18.07
C GLY A 2 -21.61 21.40 -19.22
N GLU A 3 -20.59 22.29 -19.09
CA GLU A 3 -19.46 22.32 -20.01
C GLU A 3 -18.78 20.94 -20.04
N ARG A 4 -18.32 20.54 -21.22
CA ARG A 4 -17.54 19.30 -21.43
C ARG A 4 -16.37 19.59 -22.33
N TRP A 5 -15.25 18.91 -22.08
CA TRP A 5 -14.08 19.00 -22.95
C TRP A 5 -13.50 17.62 -23.26
N THR A 6 -12.74 17.55 -24.32
CA THR A 6 -12.08 16.33 -24.76
C THR A 6 -10.64 16.64 -25.13
N ALA A 7 -9.71 15.81 -24.65
CA ALA A 7 -8.33 15.83 -25.08
C ALA A 7 -7.93 14.45 -25.59
N SER A 8 -7.18 14.41 -26.69
CA SER A 8 -6.77 13.17 -27.34
C SER A 8 -5.26 13.16 -27.58
N VAL A 9 -4.63 12.06 -27.25
CA VAL A 9 -3.22 11.79 -27.55
C VAL A 9 -3.13 10.54 -28.41
N ALA A 10 -2.60 10.68 -29.63
CA ALA A 10 -2.38 9.54 -30.51
C ALA A 10 -1.21 8.70 -29.98
N ILE A 11 -1.32 7.39 -30.17
CA ILE A 11 -0.26 6.45 -29.80
C ILE A 11 0.21 5.69 -31.06
N GLU A 12 1.47 5.28 -31.04
CA GLU A 12 2.03 4.44 -32.09
C GLU A 12 1.59 2.98 -31.89
N GLU A 13 1.60 2.21 -32.98
CA GLU A 13 1.34 0.77 -32.92
C GLU A 13 2.33 0.06 -31.97
N GLY A 14 1.84 -0.88 -31.18
CA GLY A 14 2.65 -1.58 -30.18
C GLY A 14 2.85 -0.82 -28.87
N THR A 15 2.28 0.38 -28.70
CA THR A 15 2.28 1.09 -27.41
C THR A 15 1.36 0.38 -26.39
N SER A 16 1.89 0.11 -25.22
CA SER A 16 1.15 -0.47 -24.08
C SER A 16 0.76 0.60 -23.08
N LEU A 17 -0.48 0.57 -22.60
CA LEU A 17 -1.06 1.57 -21.70
C LEU A 17 -1.31 0.98 -20.32
N TYR A 18 -1.01 1.74 -19.27
CA TYR A 18 -1.09 1.36 -17.86
C TYR A 18 -1.55 2.55 -17.01
N GLY A 19 -1.62 2.35 -15.70
CA GLY A 19 -2.02 3.39 -14.74
C GLY A 19 -3.52 3.42 -14.55
N THR A 20 -4.16 4.59 -14.68
CA THR A 20 -5.57 4.85 -14.42
C THR A 20 -6.01 4.66 -12.96
N GLY A 21 -5.05 4.46 -12.03
CA GLY A 21 -5.33 4.27 -10.62
C GLY A 21 -6.00 2.94 -10.30
N GLU A 22 -6.98 2.99 -9.44
CA GLU A 22 -7.71 1.84 -8.93
C GLU A 22 -8.82 1.41 -9.90
N VAL A 23 -8.53 0.38 -10.68
CA VAL A 23 -9.45 -0.22 -11.65
C VAL A 23 -9.26 -1.72 -11.65
N ALA A 24 -10.33 -2.50 -11.53
CA ALA A 24 -10.28 -3.95 -11.63
C ALA A 24 -9.90 -4.42 -13.05
N GLY A 25 -9.32 -5.61 -13.15
CA GLY A 25 -8.95 -6.25 -14.42
C GLY A 25 -7.44 -6.24 -14.70
N PRO A 26 -7.03 -6.55 -15.94
CA PRO A 26 -5.63 -6.87 -16.27
C PRO A 26 -4.69 -5.66 -16.12
N LEU A 27 -3.39 -5.92 -15.98
CA LEU A 27 -2.35 -4.90 -15.87
C LEU A 27 -2.37 -3.93 -17.05
N LYS A 28 -2.41 -4.46 -18.26
CA LYS A 28 -2.45 -3.69 -19.51
C LYS A 28 -3.84 -3.12 -19.75
N ARG A 29 -3.95 -1.79 -19.92
CA ARG A 29 -5.20 -1.04 -20.02
C ARG A 29 -5.69 -0.79 -21.46
N ASN A 30 -4.94 -1.15 -22.50
CA ASN A 30 -5.36 -1.01 -23.88
C ASN A 30 -6.76 -1.64 -24.11
N GLY A 31 -7.63 -0.93 -24.83
CA GLY A 31 -8.98 -1.39 -25.16
C GLY A 31 -10.02 -1.13 -24.07
N ARG A 32 -9.65 -0.57 -22.94
CA ARG A 32 -10.57 -0.28 -21.82
C ARG A 32 -11.08 1.16 -21.84
N VAL A 33 -12.22 1.34 -21.21
CA VAL A 33 -12.76 2.65 -20.83
C VAL A 33 -12.87 2.67 -19.31
N VAL A 34 -12.36 3.71 -18.69
CA VAL A 34 -12.29 3.89 -17.23
C VAL A 34 -12.92 5.21 -16.85
N GLU A 35 -13.65 5.25 -15.75
CA GLU A 35 -14.21 6.47 -15.20
C GLU A 35 -13.52 6.85 -13.88
N THR A 36 -13.13 8.11 -13.71
CA THR A 36 -12.63 8.66 -12.45
C THR A 36 -13.78 9.29 -11.68
N TRP A 37 -14.34 8.53 -10.74
CA TRP A 37 -15.37 8.99 -9.82
C TRP A 37 -15.37 8.12 -8.57
N ASN A 38 -14.82 8.61 -7.48
CA ASN A 38 -14.68 7.84 -6.25
C ASN A 38 -16.03 7.25 -5.82
N THR A 39 -16.12 5.92 -5.75
CA THR A 39 -17.37 5.20 -5.55
C THR A 39 -17.20 4.09 -4.53
N ASP A 40 -18.16 3.97 -3.60
CA ASP A 40 -18.30 2.79 -2.74
C ASP A 40 -18.71 1.59 -3.61
N ALA A 41 -17.76 0.74 -3.94
CA ALA A 41 -17.87 -0.36 -4.90
C ALA A 41 -17.72 -1.74 -4.25
N TYR A 42 -18.52 -2.02 -3.21
CA TYR A 42 -18.50 -3.28 -2.48
C TYR A 42 -18.55 -4.50 -3.41
N GLY A 43 -17.55 -5.37 -3.31
CA GLY A 43 -17.48 -6.60 -4.11
C GLY A 43 -17.39 -6.38 -5.61
N TYR A 44 -16.68 -5.33 -6.03
CA TYR A 44 -16.50 -4.91 -7.43
C TYR A 44 -16.12 -6.06 -8.38
N GLN A 45 -16.38 -5.86 -9.68
CA GLN A 45 -16.09 -6.81 -10.75
C GLN A 45 -15.34 -6.10 -11.89
N ASP A 46 -14.97 -6.85 -12.93
CA ASP A 46 -14.22 -6.32 -14.09
C ASP A 46 -14.96 -5.20 -14.86
N ASP A 47 -16.28 -5.19 -14.82
CA ASP A 47 -17.14 -4.20 -15.46
C ASP A 47 -17.58 -3.05 -14.54
N THR A 48 -17.09 -3.01 -13.30
CA THR A 48 -17.35 -1.89 -12.38
C THR A 48 -16.68 -0.63 -12.92
N ALA A 49 -17.45 0.40 -13.20
CA ALA A 49 -17.01 1.58 -13.93
C ALA A 49 -15.97 2.41 -13.19
N SER A 50 -16.10 2.51 -11.85
CA SER A 50 -15.21 3.28 -10.99
C SER A 50 -15.15 2.67 -9.59
N LEU A 51 -14.02 2.82 -8.92
CA LEU A 51 -13.75 2.33 -7.58
C LEU A 51 -13.48 3.49 -6.60
N TYR A 52 -12.80 3.22 -5.52
CA TYR A 52 -12.67 4.12 -4.38
C TYR A 52 -11.69 5.28 -4.60
N THR A 53 -10.67 5.10 -5.47
CA THR A 53 -9.65 6.13 -5.73
C THR A 53 -9.58 6.51 -7.22
N SER A 54 -9.34 7.78 -7.50
CA SER A 54 -9.31 8.31 -8.86
C SER A 54 -7.96 8.89 -9.25
N HIS A 55 -7.46 8.44 -10.40
CA HIS A 55 -6.19 8.91 -10.96
C HIS A 55 -6.37 9.13 -12.47
N PRO A 56 -6.62 10.36 -12.93
CA PRO A 56 -6.77 10.68 -14.35
C PRO A 56 -5.41 10.68 -15.07
N TRP A 57 -4.69 9.56 -14.96
CA TRP A 57 -3.31 9.37 -15.37
C TRP A 57 -3.14 8.11 -16.21
N VAL A 58 -2.41 8.20 -17.31
CA VAL A 58 -2.03 7.07 -18.17
C VAL A 58 -0.52 7.04 -18.38
N LEU A 59 0.12 5.91 -18.10
CA LEU A 59 1.49 5.61 -18.49
C LEU A 59 1.46 4.85 -19.82
N ALA A 60 2.16 5.34 -20.83
CA ALA A 60 2.29 4.74 -22.14
C ALA A 60 3.75 4.27 -22.36
N VAL A 61 3.94 2.99 -22.69
CA VAL A 61 5.26 2.41 -23.01
C VAL A 61 5.30 2.08 -24.49
N ARG A 62 6.17 2.78 -25.25
CA ARG A 62 6.35 2.60 -26.69
C ARG A 62 7.00 1.26 -27.01
N HIS A 63 6.92 0.84 -28.26
CA HIS A 63 7.47 -0.44 -28.72
C HIS A 63 9.00 -0.56 -28.44
N ASP A 64 9.73 0.53 -28.54
CA ASP A 64 11.18 0.60 -28.30
C ASP A 64 11.58 0.65 -26.80
N GLY A 65 10.62 0.62 -25.89
CA GLY A 65 10.84 0.67 -24.43
C GLY A 65 10.88 2.07 -23.85
N THR A 66 10.92 3.13 -24.64
CA THR A 66 10.71 4.49 -24.14
C THR A 66 9.27 4.69 -23.67
N ALA A 67 9.03 5.70 -22.88
CA ALA A 67 7.71 5.88 -22.29
C ALA A 67 7.30 7.37 -22.20
N PHE A 68 6.02 7.60 -22.06
CA PHE A 68 5.47 8.89 -21.68
C PHE A 68 4.26 8.71 -20.78
N GLY A 69 3.94 9.74 -20.03
CA GLY A 69 2.74 9.77 -19.21
C GLY A 69 1.82 10.92 -19.61
N VAL A 70 0.52 10.75 -19.43
CA VAL A 70 -0.47 11.78 -19.69
C VAL A 70 -1.39 11.94 -18.48
N LEU A 71 -1.42 13.13 -17.92
CA LEU A 71 -2.28 13.51 -16.79
C LEU A 71 -3.31 14.55 -17.26
N ALA A 72 -4.59 14.23 -17.08
CA ALA A 72 -5.63 15.25 -17.15
C ALA A 72 -5.76 15.93 -15.78
N ASP A 73 -5.38 17.19 -15.68
CA ASP A 73 -5.39 17.94 -14.41
C ASP A 73 -6.80 18.42 -14.06
N THR A 74 -7.71 17.46 -13.84
CA THR A 74 -9.12 17.71 -13.52
C THR A 74 -9.59 16.88 -12.35
N THR A 75 -10.27 17.51 -11.40
CA THR A 75 -10.92 16.83 -10.25
C THR A 75 -12.36 16.41 -10.54
N TYR A 76 -12.91 16.83 -11.66
CA TYR A 76 -14.24 16.45 -12.11
C TYR A 76 -14.28 15.00 -12.59
N ARG A 77 -15.48 14.47 -12.77
CA ARG A 77 -15.72 13.18 -13.44
C ARG A 77 -15.06 13.19 -14.82
N CYS A 78 -14.23 12.19 -15.08
CA CYS A 78 -13.49 12.06 -16.33
C CYS A 78 -13.51 10.60 -16.82
N GLU A 79 -13.95 10.42 -18.06
CA GLU A 79 -13.81 9.16 -18.79
C GLU A 79 -12.43 9.13 -19.47
N ILE A 80 -11.71 8.02 -19.32
CA ILE A 80 -10.44 7.72 -19.97
C ILE A 80 -10.68 6.57 -20.95
N ASP A 81 -10.74 6.87 -22.25
CA ASP A 81 -10.93 5.89 -23.31
C ASP A 81 -9.59 5.49 -23.93
N LEU A 82 -9.23 4.21 -23.77
CA LEU A 82 -7.95 3.64 -24.18
C LEU A 82 -8.09 2.63 -25.35
N ARG A 83 -9.19 2.71 -26.12
CA ARG A 83 -9.45 1.77 -27.22
C ARG A 83 -8.58 2.05 -28.46
N ASP A 84 -8.51 3.32 -28.86
CA ASP A 84 -7.83 3.73 -30.08
C ASP A 84 -6.77 4.82 -29.84
N GLY A 85 -6.29 4.96 -28.61
CA GLY A 85 -5.36 5.99 -28.17
C GLY A 85 -5.62 6.35 -26.72
N ILE A 86 -5.25 7.55 -26.30
CA ILE A 86 -5.57 8.07 -24.96
C ILE A 86 -6.52 9.24 -25.16
N VAL A 87 -7.77 9.09 -24.72
CA VAL A 87 -8.80 10.13 -24.86
C VAL A 87 -9.41 10.40 -23.49
N PHE A 88 -9.26 11.62 -23.02
CA PHE A 88 -9.93 12.10 -21.81
C PHE A 88 -11.20 12.86 -22.21
N ARG A 89 -12.32 12.52 -21.58
CA ARG A 89 -13.61 13.25 -21.72
C ARG A 89 -14.08 13.62 -20.32
N ALA A 90 -13.98 14.88 -19.96
CA ALA A 90 -14.36 15.34 -18.63
C ALA A 90 -15.53 16.32 -18.69
N VAL A 91 -16.30 16.35 -17.60
CA VAL A 91 -17.30 17.40 -17.34
C VAL A 91 -16.60 18.60 -16.68
N GLY A 92 -17.25 19.78 -16.71
CA GLY A 92 -16.71 21.01 -16.16
C GLY A 92 -15.87 21.79 -17.15
N PRO A 93 -15.22 22.89 -16.69
CA PRO A 93 -14.39 23.76 -17.53
C PRO A 93 -13.14 23.01 -18.02
N GLU A 94 -12.63 23.44 -19.18
CA GLU A 94 -11.38 22.92 -19.73
C GLU A 94 -10.23 23.08 -18.74
N GLN A 95 -9.46 21.99 -18.59
CA GLN A 95 -8.32 21.91 -17.69
C GLN A 95 -7.05 21.51 -18.46
N PRO A 96 -5.86 21.81 -17.93
CA PRO A 96 -4.62 21.40 -18.55
C PRO A 96 -4.48 19.88 -18.70
N VAL A 97 -3.84 19.46 -19.80
CA VAL A 97 -3.34 18.09 -19.97
C VAL A 97 -1.83 18.14 -19.95
N ILE A 98 -1.23 17.44 -19.01
CA ILE A 98 0.21 17.43 -18.78
C ILE A 98 0.79 16.17 -19.41
N VAL A 99 1.80 16.33 -20.26
CA VAL A 99 2.54 15.22 -20.87
C VAL A 99 3.92 15.16 -20.27
N ILE A 100 4.31 14.00 -19.79
CA ILE A 100 5.64 13.71 -19.21
C ILE A 100 6.33 12.73 -20.13
N ASP A 101 7.37 13.14 -20.84
CA ASP A 101 8.16 12.24 -21.68
C ASP A 101 9.38 11.68 -20.92
N GLY A 102 9.78 10.45 -21.21
CA GLY A 102 10.88 9.77 -20.52
C GLY A 102 11.57 8.69 -21.35
N ASP A 103 12.84 8.44 -21.03
CA ASP A 103 13.65 7.42 -21.69
C ASP A 103 13.23 5.98 -21.30
N SER A 104 12.44 5.84 -20.26
CA SER A 104 11.93 4.57 -19.75
C SER A 104 10.65 4.76 -18.90
N PRO A 105 9.85 3.71 -18.65
CA PRO A 105 8.72 3.80 -17.72
C PRO A 105 9.14 4.20 -16.31
N GLN A 106 10.33 3.80 -15.87
CA GLN A 106 10.89 4.20 -14.57
C GLN A 106 11.17 5.71 -14.52
N ASP A 107 11.67 6.29 -15.61
CA ASP A 107 11.93 7.73 -15.68
C ASP A 107 10.62 8.53 -15.61
N VAL A 108 9.58 8.07 -16.30
CA VAL A 108 8.25 8.69 -16.23
C VAL A 108 7.66 8.61 -14.81
N CYS A 109 7.82 7.46 -14.12
CA CYS A 109 7.37 7.32 -12.74
C CYS A 109 8.09 8.32 -11.79
N ARG A 110 9.42 8.52 -11.95
CA ARG A 110 10.15 9.51 -11.16
C ARG A 110 9.65 10.93 -11.42
N LYS A 111 9.47 11.29 -12.68
CA LYS A 111 8.95 12.61 -13.08
C LYS A 111 7.51 12.83 -12.60
N LEU A 112 6.69 11.77 -12.55
CA LEU A 112 5.38 11.85 -11.92
C LEU A 112 5.52 12.16 -10.42
N GLY A 113 6.45 11.49 -9.73
CA GLY A 113 6.77 11.77 -8.32
C GLY A 113 7.28 13.20 -8.09
N GLU A 114 8.08 13.75 -9.00
CA GLU A 114 8.50 15.16 -8.96
C GLU A 114 7.31 16.12 -9.10
N LEU A 115 6.34 15.79 -9.96
CA LEU A 115 5.15 16.61 -10.20
C LEU A 115 4.16 16.55 -9.05
N THR A 116 3.85 15.33 -8.56
CA THR A 116 2.76 15.08 -7.59
C THR A 116 3.22 15.00 -6.14
N GLY A 117 4.52 14.99 -5.92
CA GLY A 117 5.15 14.65 -4.65
C GLY A 117 5.35 13.14 -4.47
N THR A 118 6.01 12.77 -3.39
CA THR A 118 6.30 11.38 -3.03
C THR A 118 5.66 11.02 -1.69
N ILE A 119 5.59 9.74 -1.36
CA ILE A 119 5.17 9.29 -0.02
C ILE A 119 6.12 9.84 1.04
N THR A 120 5.60 10.14 2.22
CA THR A 120 6.46 10.30 3.39
C THR A 120 6.96 8.93 3.82
N MET A 121 8.22 8.83 4.28
CA MET A 121 8.74 7.60 4.84
C MET A 121 7.81 7.11 5.96
N PRO A 122 7.16 5.94 5.87
CA PRO A 122 6.24 5.46 6.90
C PRO A 122 7.00 5.06 8.16
N PRO A 123 6.33 4.93 9.30
CA PRO A 123 6.90 4.21 10.42
C PRO A 123 7.15 2.75 10.02
N LYS A 124 8.25 2.16 10.49
CA LYS A 124 8.71 0.85 10.02
C LYS A 124 7.75 -0.27 10.39
N TRP A 125 7.05 -0.17 11.52
CA TRP A 125 6.01 -1.12 11.92
C TRP A 125 4.85 -1.20 10.90
N ALA A 126 4.55 -0.09 10.18
CA ALA A 126 3.48 -0.07 9.18
C ALA A 126 3.78 -0.92 7.93
N ILE A 127 5.00 -1.41 7.76
CA ILE A 127 5.36 -2.35 6.70
C ILE A 127 5.41 -3.80 7.16
N GLY A 128 5.09 -4.10 8.43
CA GLY A 128 4.83 -5.44 8.93
C GLY A 128 3.50 -6.01 8.41
N TYR A 129 2.99 -7.05 9.05
CA TYR A 129 1.68 -7.62 8.75
C TYR A 129 0.60 -6.99 9.64
N HIS A 130 -0.56 -6.76 9.07
CA HIS A 130 -1.72 -6.16 9.72
C HIS A 130 -2.88 -7.15 9.74
N GLN A 131 -3.56 -7.27 10.87
CA GLN A 131 -4.76 -8.07 11.01
C GLN A 131 -5.96 -7.19 11.36
N CYS A 132 -7.04 -7.37 10.61
CA CYS A 132 -8.29 -6.63 10.73
C CYS A 132 -9.48 -7.56 10.59
N ARG A 133 -10.61 -7.13 11.12
CA ARG A 133 -11.95 -7.68 10.91
C ARG A 133 -12.99 -6.59 11.15
N TYR A 134 -14.11 -6.65 10.46
CA TYR A 134 -15.34 -5.91 10.78
C TYR A 134 -16.25 -6.80 11.64
N SER A 135 -16.21 -6.74 12.98
CA SER A 135 -15.18 -6.14 13.84
C SER A 135 -14.67 -7.18 14.83
N TYR A 136 -13.51 -6.91 15.45
CA TYR A 136 -13.13 -7.55 16.70
C TYR A 136 -13.80 -6.79 17.84
N ASP A 137 -14.87 -7.30 18.40
CA ASP A 137 -15.60 -6.78 19.54
C ASP A 137 -16.01 -7.93 20.49
N PRO A 138 -16.01 -7.72 21.81
CA PRO A 138 -15.51 -6.57 22.57
C PRO A 138 -13.98 -6.48 22.62
N ALA A 139 -13.44 -5.53 23.39
CA ALA A 139 -12.00 -5.34 23.59
C ALA A 139 -11.23 -6.60 24.02
N ASP A 140 -11.87 -7.51 24.74
CA ASP A 140 -11.28 -8.79 25.13
C ASP A 140 -11.01 -9.69 23.91
N ARG A 141 -11.88 -9.64 22.88
CA ARG A 141 -11.63 -10.36 21.63
C ARG A 141 -10.40 -9.82 20.89
N VAL A 142 -10.18 -8.51 20.94
CA VAL A 142 -8.94 -7.90 20.38
C VAL A 142 -7.70 -8.45 21.09
N ARG A 143 -7.73 -8.54 22.43
CA ARG A 143 -6.63 -9.14 23.22
C ARG A 143 -6.39 -10.60 22.90
N GLU A 144 -7.46 -11.39 22.75
CA GLU A 144 -7.38 -12.80 22.35
C GLU A 144 -6.69 -12.96 21.01
N ILE A 145 -7.06 -12.19 20.00
CA ILE A 145 -6.43 -12.24 18.67
C ILE A 145 -4.94 -11.86 18.75
N ALA A 146 -4.59 -10.82 19.50
CA ALA A 146 -3.20 -10.43 19.66
C ALA A 146 -2.38 -11.54 20.36
N GLN A 147 -2.93 -12.16 21.40
CA GLN A 147 -2.28 -13.26 22.13
C GLN A 147 -2.14 -14.51 21.24
N GLU A 148 -3.15 -14.87 20.43
CA GLU A 148 -3.08 -16.00 19.50
C GLU A 148 -1.95 -15.87 18.48
N PHE A 149 -1.65 -14.66 17.98
CA PHE A 149 -0.49 -14.45 17.12
C PHE A 149 0.82 -14.81 17.82
N ARG A 150 0.98 -14.41 19.08
CA ARG A 150 2.19 -14.69 19.87
C ARG A 150 2.27 -16.16 20.28
N ASP A 151 1.17 -16.74 20.78
CA ASP A 151 1.12 -18.16 21.17
C ASP A 151 1.42 -19.12 20.01
N ARG A 152 1.24 -18.67 18.77
CA ARG A 152 1.48 -19.43 17.54
C ARG A 152 2.78 -19.06 16.83
N ASP A 153 3.59 -18.17 17.37
CA ASP A 153 4.82 -17.66 16.73
C ASP A 153 4.54 -17.16 15.29
N ILE A 154 3.42 -16.46 15.05
CA ILE A 154 3.07 -15.88 13.75
C ILE A 154 3.38 -14.38 13.77
N PRO A 155 4.29 -13.90 12.90
CA PRO A 155 4.65 -12.48 12.85
C PRO A 155 3.49 -11.55 12.51
N ALA A 156 3.28 -10.50 13.31
CA ALA A 156 2.30 -9.44 13.04
C ALA A 156 2.62 -8.18 13.85
N ASP A 157 2.35 -7.02 13.28
CA ASP A 157 2.62 -5.71 13.90
C ASP A 157 1.38 -4.95 14.31
N VAL A 158 0.23 -5.16 13.65
CA VAL A 158 -0.90 -4.23 13.81
C VAL A 158 -2.22 -4.99 13.94
N ILE A 159 -3.00 -4.61 14.96
CA ILE A 159 -4.40 -5.00 15.10
C ILE A 159 -5.28 -3.76 14.85
N TRP A 160 -6.35 -3.94 14.12
CA TRP A 160 -7.26 -2.86 13.73
C TRP A 160 -8.58 -2.92 14.49
N MET A 161 -9.07 -1.76 14.90
CA MET A 161 -10.40 -1.55 15.42
C MET A 161 -11.28 -0.92 14.36
N ASP A 162 -12.23 -1.71 13.86
CA ASP A 162 -13.27 -1.30 12.92
C ASP A 162 -14.48 -0.72 13.68
N ILE A 163 -15.48 -0.22 13.00
CA ILE A 163 -16.51 0.71 13.44
C ILE A 163 -17.26 0.36 14.75
N ASP A 164 -17.38 -0.92 15.12
CA ASP A 164 -18.17 -1.36 16.29
C ASP A 164 -17.57 -0.92 17.65
N TYR A 165 -16.32 -0.40 17.67
CA TYR A 165 -15.78 0.19 18.91
C TYR A 165 -16.43 1.51 19.31
N MET A 166 -17.14 2.17 18.36
CA MET A 166 -17.76 3.47 18.57
C MET A 166 -19.08 3.36 19.34
N ASP A 167 -19.38 4.31 20.19
CA ASP A 167 -20.71 4.44 20.80
C ASP A 167 -21.77 4.77 19.73
N GLY A 168 -22.51 3.74 19.31
CA GLY A 168 -23.55 3.86 18.28
C GLY A 168 -23.03 4.47 16.95
N TYR A 169 -21.82 4.08 16.53
CA TYR A 169 -21.14 4.54 15.31
C TYR A 169 -20.82 6.04 15.26
N ARG A 170 -20.76 6.72 16.41
CA ARG A 170 -20.34 8.13 16.52
C ARG A 170 -18.82 8.23 16.48
N CYS A 171 -18.28 8.89 15.47
CA CYS A 171 -16.84 9.12 15.35
C CYS A 171 -16.26 9.82 16.60
N PHE A 172 -15.02 9.48 16.96
CA PHE A 172 -14.31 10.01 18.15
C PHE A 172 -14.99 9.68 19.49
N THR A 173 -15.77 8.58 19.55
CA THR A 173 -16.33 8.03 20.79
C THR A 173 -15.92 6.58 20.95
N PHE A 174 -16.10 6.04 22.16
CA PHE A 174 -15.86 4.64 22.47
C PHE A 174 -17.11 4.06 23.15
N ASP A 175 -17.47 2.84 22.77
CA ASP A 175 -18.55 2.12 23.46
C ASP A 175 -18.12 1.82 24.89
N SER A 176 -18.95 2.21 25.85
CA SER A 176 -18.61 2.08 27.27
C SER A 176 -18.78 0.67 27.83
N GLU A 177 -19.49 -0.23 27.13
CA GLU A 177 -19.70 -1.63 27.51
C GLU A 177 -18.60 -2.50 26.87
N ASP A 178 -18.40 -2.38 25.56
CA ASP A 178 -17.50 -3.25 24.81
C ASP A 178 -16.04 -2.74 24.79
N PHE A 179 -15.84 -1.41 24.85
CA PHE A 179 -14.52 -0.77 24.90
C PHE A 179 -14.37 0.23 26.05
N PRO A 180 -14.57 -0.21 27.31
CA PRO A 180 -14.63 0.69 28.48
C PRO A 180 -13.32 1.40 28.79
N SER A 181 -12.19 0.88 28.31
CA SER A 181 -10.85 1.39 28.60
C SER A 181 -9.93 1.32 27.38
N PRO A 182 -10.14 2.15 26.36
CA PRO A 182 -9.33 2.10 25.13
C PRO A 182 -7.84 2.34 25.38
N SER A 183 -7.47 3.20 26.34
CA SER A 183 -6.07 3.41 26.70
C SER A 183 -5.42 2.15 27.29
N GLN A 184 -6.14 1.36 28.08
CA GLN A 184 -5.61 0.11 28.63
C GLN A 184 -5.50 -0.94 27.52
N LEU A 185 -6.48 -1.06 26.64
CA LEU A 185 -6.40 -1.96 25.49
C LEU A 185 -5.15 -1.66 24.64
N ASN A 186 -4.92 -0.38 24.32
CA ASN A 186 -3.76 0.02 23.52
C ASN A 186 -2.42 -0.24 24.25
N ALA A 187 -2.41 -0.10 25.59
CA ALA A 187 -1.25 -0.46 26.39
C ALA A 187 -0.98 -1.99 26.38
N ASP A 188 -2.04 -2.81 26.54
CA ASP A 188 -1.97 -4.27 26.51
C ASP A 188 -1.44 -4.76 25.13
N LEU A 189 -1.93 -4.18 24.04
CA LEU A 189 -1.45 -4.47 22.69
C LEU A 189 0.03 -4.12 22.53
N LYS A 190 0.43 -2.95 23.02
CA LYS A 190 1.83 -2.51 22.98
C LYS A 190 2.76 -3.43 23.76
N ASP A 191 2.33 -3.93 24.93
CA ASP A 191 3.11 -4.88 25.72
C ASP A 191 3.32 -6.23 25.01
N LEU A 192 2.40 -6.57 24.09
CA LEU A 192 2.55 -7.70 23.16
C LEU A 192 3.30 -7.35 21.86
N GLY A 193 3.85 -6.14 21.72
CA GLY A 193 4.57 -5.70 20.52
C GLY A 193 3.65 -5.29 19.36
N PHE A 194 2.35 -5.05 19.61
CA PHE A 194 1.43 -4.58 18.58
C PHE A 194 1.25 -3.07 18.60
N HIS A 195 1.16 -2.53 17.41
CA HIS A 195 0.54 -1.23 17.13
C HIS A 195 -0.96 -1.40 16.88
N ASN A 196 -1.69 -0.31 16.97
CA ASN A 196 -3.13 -0.30 16.78
C ASN A 196 -3.54 0.80 15.81
N VAL A 197 -4.56 0.52 15.00
CA VAL A 197 -5.15 1.47 14.04
C VAL A 197 -6.66 1.49 14.25
N TRP A 198 -7.24 2.69 14.38
CA TRP A 198 -8.65 2.88 14.67
C TRP A 198 -9.34 3.62 13.53
N MET A 199 -10.53 3.18 13.15
CA MET A 199 -11.29 3.68 12.01
C MET A 199 -12.07 4.96 12.39
N ILE A 200 -12.15 5.91 11.44
CA ILE A 200 -12.95 7.15 11.54
C ILE A 200 -13.58 7.43 10.18
N ASP A 201 -14.91 7.61 10.17
CA ASP A 201 -15.73 7.98 9.03
C ASP A 201 -15.92 9.51 8.88
N PRO A 202 -16.31 10.01 7.69
CA PRO A 202 -16.66 11.42 7.51
C PRO A 202 -18.09 11.77 7.96
N GLY A 203 -18.97 10.79 8.09
CA GLY A 203 -20.38 10.98 8.46
C GLY A 203 -20.58 11.22 9.95
N ILE A 204 -20.88 12.45 10.34
CA ILE A 204 -21.11 12.84 11.74
C ILE A 204 -22.58 12.79 12.05
N LYS A 205 -22.98 11.94 13.01
CA LYS A 205 -24.37 11.77 13.43
C LYS A 205 -25.03 13.11 13.78
N LEU A 206 -26.19 13.37 13.17
CA LEU A 206 -26.99 14.55 13.44
C LEU A 206 -27.71 14.38 14.80
N GLU A 207 -27.02 14.74 15.87
CA GLU A 207 -27.54 14.55 17.23
C GLU A 207 -27.02 15.63 18.19
N LYS A 208 -27.95 16.37 18.83
CA LYS A 208 -27.62 17.34 19.90
C LYS A 208 -27.08 16.66 21.14
N GLY A 209 -26.04 17.21 21.73
CA GLY A 209 -25.34 16.64 22.89
C GLY A 209 -24.15 15.78 22.47
N TYR A 210 -24.04 15.43 21.22
CA TYR A 210 -22.84 14.81 20.67
C TYR A 210 -21.79 15.89 20.35
N SER A 211 -20.68 15.89 21.09
CA SER A 211 -19.69 16.99 21.12
C SER A 211 -19.13 17.35 19.75
N VAL A 212 -18.87 16.37 18.90
CA VAL A 212 -18.36 16.59 17.54
C VAL A 212 -19.41 17.31 16.67
N PHE A 213 -20.67 16.87 16.72
CA PHE A 213 -21.78 17.54 16.02
C PHE A 213 -22.00 18.96 16.55
N ASP A 214 -22.05 19.13 17.85
CA ASP A 214 -22.31 20.45 18.46
C ASP A 214 -21.19 21.44 18.15
N SER A 215 -19.92 21.03 18.26
CA SER A 215 -18.76 21.89 17.96
C SER A 215 -18.67 22.25 16.46
N GLY A 216 -18.96 21.26 15.58
CA GLY A 216 -18.99 21.49 14.13
C GLY A 216 -20.14 22.42 13.72
N THR A 217 -21.32 22.27 14.33
CA THR A 217 -22.48 23.13 14.08
C THR A 217 -22.23 24.56 14.55
N ALA A 218 -21.60 24.74 15.72
CA ALA A 218 -21.23 26.06 16.22
C ALA A 218 -20.24 26.80 15.31
N ARG A 219 -19.44 26.07 14.53
CA ARG A 219 -18.47 26.60 13.55
C ARG A 219 -18.98 26.60 12.12
N ASP A 220 -20.20 26.07 11.88
CA ASP A 220 -20.80 25.94 10.54
C ASP A 220 -19.89 25.17 9.55
N VAL A 221 -19.38 24.02 9.95
CA VAL A 221 -18.39 23.24 9.16
C VAL A 221 -19.01 22.37 8.07
N TRP A 222 -20.33 22.23 7.99
CA TRP A 222 -21.03 21.25 7.17
C TRP A 222 -21.21 21.66 5.71
N VAL A 223 -21.09 20.68 4.80
CA VAL A 223 -21.46 20.83 3.38
C VAL A 223 -22.90 21.30 3.26
N LYS A 224 -23.18 22.17 2.29
CA LYS A 224 -24.52 22.72 2.05
C LYS A 224 -25.18 22.06 0.84
N LYS A 225 -26.51 22.02 0.85
CA LYS A 225 -27.30 21.67 -0.35
C LYS A 225 -27.13 22.75 -1.43
N ALA A 226 -27.61 22.47 -2.63
CA ALA A 226 -27.56 23.36 -3.79
C ALA A 226 -28.06 24.80 -3.51
N ASN A 227 -28.94 24.98 -2.55
CA ASN A 227 -29.43 26.31 -2.14
C ASN A 227 -28.38 27.12 -1.31
N ARG A 228 -27.20 26.56 -1.02
CA ARG A 228 -26.04 27.16 -0.34
C ARG A 228 -26.26 27.55 1.13
N THR A 229 -27.43 27.25 1.70
CA THR A 229 -27.80 27.66 3.06
C THR A 229 -28.20 26.48 3.95
N THR A 230 -28.89 25.50 3.39
CA THR A 230 -29.33 24.32 4.12
C THR A 230 -28.19 23.30 4.19
N THR A 231 -27.89 22.80 5.38
CA THR A 231 -26.91 21.73 5.57
C THR A 231 -27.36 20.47 4.84
N PHE A 232 -26.45 19.80 4.16
CA PHE A 232 -26.70 18.49 3.55
C PHE A 232 -26.78 17.42 4.65
N GLU A 233 -27.77 16.56 4.52
CA GLU A 233 -27.99 15.41 5.40
C GLU A 233 -28.06 14.14 4.53
N GLY A 234 -27.33 13.10 4.93
CA GLY A 234 -27.32 11.80 4.29
C GLY A 234 -27.26 10.68 5.31
N GLU A 235 -27.58 9.44 4.94
CA GLU A 235 -27.55 8.30 5.84
C GLU A 235 -26.30 7.46 5.62
N VAL A 236 -25.58 7.17 6.71
CA VAL A 236 -24.52 6.16 6.82
C VAL A 236 -24.70 5.37 8.13
N TRP A 237 -23.68 4.73 8.64
CA TRP A 237 -23.77 3.79 9.76
C TRP A 237 -24.55 4.32 10.99
N PRO A 238 -24.34 5.55 11.49
CA PRO A 238 -25.10 6.02 12.66
C PRO A 238 -26.52 6.51 12.32
N GLY A 239 -26.99 6.36 11.09
CA GLY A 239 -28.26 6.89 10.56
C GLY A 239 -28.06 8.23 9.87
N VAL A 240 -28.93 9.22 10.17
CA VAL A 240 -28.81 10.55 9.54
C VAL A 240 -27.58 11.29 10.04
N CYS A 241 -26.75 11.69 9.09
CA CYS A 241 -25.47 12.36 9.31
C CYS A 241 -25.36 13.68 8.55
N VAL A 242 -24.43 14.50 9.00
CA VAL A 242 -23.90 15.67 8.31
C VAL A 242 -22.43 15.42 7.95
N PHE A 243 -21.92 16.12 6.96
CA PHE A 243 -20.57 15.87 6.40
C PHE A 243 -19.74 17.14 6.43
N PRO A 244 -18.50 17.10 6.98
CA PRO A 244 -17.62 18.27 7.00
C PRO A 244 -17.22 18.71 5.59
N ASP A 245 -17.12 20.02 5.39
CA ASP A 245 -16.64 20.61 4.14
C ASP A 245 -15.12 20.75 4.14
N TYR A 246 -14.42 19.66 3.91
CA TYR A 246 -12.94 19.62 3.95
C TYR A 246 -12.26 20.51 2.90
N THR A 247 -13.00 21.11 1.97
CA THR A 247 -12.46 22.07 1.01
C THR A 247 -12.08 23.40 1.67
N ASN A 248 -12.58 23.65 2.89
CA ASN A 248 -12.29 24.84 3.69
C ASN A 248 -11.18 24.55 4.72
N ALA A 249 -10.16 25.41 4.80
CA ALA A 249 -9.02 25.26 5.71
C ALA A 249 -9.44 25.26 7.19
N GLY A 250 -10.38 26.14 7.57
CA GLY A 250 -10.87 26.19 8.96
C GLY A 250 -11.62 24.92 9.37
N VAL A 251 -12.27 24.25 8.42
CA VAL A 251 -12.92 22.94 8.66
C VAL A 251 -11.85 21.85 8.83
N ARG A 252 -10.80 21.85 7.99
CA ARG A 252 -9.67 20.92 8.15
C ARG A 252 -8.96 21.10 9.48
N GLU A 253 -8.75 22.35 9.93
CA GLU A 253 -8.16 22.66 11.24
C GLU A 253 -9.04 22.17 12.38
N TRP A 254 -10.36 22.37 12.31
CA TRP A 254 -11.31 21.85 13.30
C TRP A 254 -11.25 20.32 13.35
N TRP A 255 -11.29 19.65 12.18
CA TRP A 255 -11.21 18.19 12.10
C TRP A 255 -9.90 17.66 12.69
N ALA A 256 -8.77 18.26 12.33
CA ALA A 256 -7.46 17.92 12.88
C ALA A 256 -7.44 18.04 14.42
N GLY A 257 -8.11 19.06 14.98
CA GLY A 257 -8.21 19.26 16.41
C GLY A 257 -8.93 18.15 17.17
N LEU A 258 -9.85 17.41 16.51
CA LEU A 258 -10.56 16.29 17.13
C LEU A 258 -9.64 15.09 17.46
N TYR A 259 -8.52 14.98 16.74
CA TYR A 259 -7.56 13.90 16.98
C TYR A 259 -6.75 14.05 18.26
N ALA A 260 -6.69 15.22 18.90
CA ALA A 260 -5.87 15.45 20.10
C ALA A 260 -6.28 14.49 21.24
N ASP A 261 -7.55 14.50 21.62
CA ASP A 261 -8.07 13.63 22.67
C ASP A 261 -8.09 12.15 22.23
N PHE A 262 -8.42 11.89 20.96
CA PHE A 262 -8.48 10.54 20.42
C PHE A 262 -7.12 9.85 20.46
N MET A 263 -6.07 10.50 19.96
CA MET A 263 -4.69 9.98 19.97
C MET A 263 -4.10 9.85 21.39
N ALA A 264 -4.59 10.64 22.36
CA ALA A 264 -4.17 10.56 23.76
C ALA A 264 -4.45 9.18 24.41
N HIS A 265 -5.33 8.38 23.81
CA HIS A 265 -5.57 7.00 24.22
C HIS A 265 -4.47 6.01 23.82
N GLY A 266 -3.35 6.47 23.23
CA GLY A 266 -2.26 5.60 22.80
C GLY A 266 -2.48 4.96 21.43
N ILE A 267 -3.30 5.59 20.60
CA ILE A 267 -3.59 5.17 19.23
C ILE A 267 -2.33 5.41 18.36
N SER A 268 -1.93 4.39 17.59
CA SER A 268 -0.72 4.43 16.76
C SER A 268 -0.98 4.98 15.35
N GLY A 269 -2.14 4.71 14.79
CA GLY A 269 -2.53 5.17 13.45
C GLY A 269 -4.04 5.23 13.28
N VAL A 270 -4.48 5.80 12.17
CA VAL A 270 -5.90 5.97 11.87
C VAL A 270 -6.25 5.45 10.49
N TRP A 271 -7.48 5.03 10.35
CA TRP A 271 -8.08 4.58 9.10
C TRP A 271 -9.28 5.47 8.78
N ASN A 272 -9.25 6.13 7.63
CA ASN A 272 -10.38 6.88 7.11
C ASN A 272 -11.13 6.01 6.10
N ASP A 273 -12.33 5.59 6.47
CA ASP A 273 -13.23 4.79 5.64
C ASP A 273 -14.42 5.62 5.17
N MET A 274 -15.23 5.10 4.26
CA MET A 274 -16.47 5.69 3.74
C MET A 274 -16.33 7.11 3.17
N ASN A 275 -15.15 7.52 2.79
CA ASN A 275 -14.79 8.92 2.47
C ASN A 275 -14.75 9.26 0.97
N GLU A 276 -15.50 8.54 0.12
CA GLU A 276 -15.77 8.87 -1.29
C GLU A 276 -16.51 10.23 -1.48
N PRO A 277 -17.48 10.66 -0.66
CA PRO A 277 -18.11 10.08 0.52
C PRO A 277 -19.28 9.13 0.19
N ALA A 278 -19.35 7.99 0.89
CA ALA A 278 -20.48 7.08 0.80
C ALA A 278 -21.73 7.67 1.48
N VAL A 279 -22.89 7.50 0.84
CA VAL A 279 -24.21 7.91 1.35
C VAL A 279 -25.24 6.87 0.93
N PHE A 280 -25.82 6.15 1.90
CA PHE A 280 -26.66 4.97 1.62
C PHE A 280 -28.01 5.28 0.99
N ASN A 281 -28.62 6.42 1.35
CA ASN A 281 -29.97 6.79 0.94
C ASN A 281 -30.04 7.70 -0.28
N THR A 282 -28.97 7.78 -1.08
CA THR A 282 -28.95 8.48 -2.37
C THR A 282 -28.91 7.48 -3.54
N PRO A 283 -29.49 7.82 -4.71
CA PRO A 283 -29.47 6.92 -5.87
C PRO A 283 -28.07 6.59 -6.38
N THR A 284 -27.11 7.50 -6.22
CA THR A 284 -25.71 7.36 -6.66
C THR A 284 -24.80 6.78 -5.59
N LYS A 285 -25.33 6.43 -4.41
CA LYS A 285 -24.58 5.98 -3.25
C LYS A 285 -23.50 6.95 -2.74
N THR A 286 -23.58 8.20 -3.18
CA THR A 286 -22.70 9.28 -2.74
C THR A 286 -23.44 10.60 -2.61
N MET A 287 -22.74 11.64 -2.22
CA MET A 287 -23.29 12.99 -2.07
C MET A 287 -23.77 13.55 -3.41
N PRO A 288 -24.93 14.27 -3.48
CA PRO A 288 -25.39 14.92 -4.71
C PRO A 288 -24.38 15.89 -5.30
N GLU A 289 -24.21 15.83 -6.62
CA GLU A 289 -23.20 16.62 -7.35
C GLU A 289 -23.42 18.14 -7.26
N ASP A 290 -24.64 18.60 -7.01
CA ASP A 290 -25.01 19.99 -6.87
C ASP A 290 -24.90 20.54 -5.44
N ASN A 291 -24.46 19.73 -4.47
CA ASN A 291 -24.15 20.22 -3.13
C ASN A 291 -23.03 21.25 -3.18
N TRP A 292 -23.07 22.19 -2.25
CA TRP A 292 -22.22 23.37 -2.28
C TRP A 292 -21.11 23.31 -1.24
N HIS A 293 -19.89 23.54 -1.69
CA HIS A 293 -18.67 23.65 -0.91
C HIS A 293 -18.18 25.08 -0.83
N ARG A 294 -17.69 25.49 0.35
CA ARG A 294 -17.13 26.81 0.64
C ARG A 294 -15.62 26.75 0.59
N ALA A 295 -15.11 26.23 -0.52
CA ALA A 295 -13.70 25.98 -0.74
C ALA A 295 -12.84 27.25 -0.63
N ASP A 296 -11.61 27.04 -0.16
CA ASP A 296 -10.58 28.10 -0.14
C ASP A 296 -10.23 28.59 -1.54
N GLU A 297 -9.76 29.82 -1.63
CA GLU A 297 -9.25 30.40 -2.88
C GLU A 297 -8.09 29.56 -3.48
N ALA A 298 -7.27 28.94 -2.64
CA ALA A 298 -6.20 28.03 -3.09
C ALA A 298 -6.71 26.78 -3.82
N LEU A 299 -7.98 26.42 -3.61
CA LEU A 299 -8.68 25.35 -4.34
C LEU A 299 -9.58 25.92 -5.47
N GLY A 300 -9.40 27.20 -5.82
CA GLY A 300 -10.15 27.92 -6.83
C GLY A 300 -11.51 28.43 -6.36
N GLY A 301 -11.72 28.59 -5.05
CA GLY A 301 -12.90 29.18 -4.43
C GLY A 301 -14.12 28.24 -4.40
N PRO A 302 -15.25 28.74 -3.86
CA PRO A 302 -16.48 27.96 -3.67
C PRO A 302 -17.03 27.34 -4.97
N GLY A 303 -17.61 26.17 -4.88
CA GLY A 303 -18.14 25.43 -6.01
C GLY A 303 -19.07 24.27 -5.61
N ASP A 304 -19.58 23.58 -6.60
CA ASP A 304 -20.41 22.38 -6.42
C ASP A 304 -19.59 21.12 -6.07
N HIS A 305 -20.27 20.11 -5.60
CA HIS A 305 -19.66 18.84 -5.23
C HIS A 305 -19.08 18.10 -6.46
N ALA A 306 -19.66 18.28 -7.64
CA ALA A 306 -19.11 17.70 -8.86
C ALA A 306 -17.63 18.03 -9.08
N ARG A 307 -17.18 19.23 -8.66
CA ARG A 307 -15.79 19.66 -8.70
C ARG A 307 -14.92 19.04 -7.61
N PHE A 308 -15.48 18.83 -6.43
CA PHE A 308 -14.71 18.45 -5.24
C PHE A 308 -14.85 17.00 -4.82
N HIS A 309 -15.73 16.24 -5.48
CA HIS A 309 -16.04 14.86 -5.14
C HIS A 309 -14.78 13.97 -5.05
N ASN A 310 -14.00 13.90 -6.12
CA ASN A 310 -12.83 13.03 -6.19
C ASN A 310 -11.71 13.43 -5.22
N VAL A 311 -11.71 14.66 -4.72
CA VAL A 311 -10.72 15.15 -3.75
C VAL A 311 -11.25 15.24 -2.32
N TYR A 312 -12.52 14.93 -2.09
CA TYR A 312 -13.14 14.99 -0.76
C TYR A 312 -12.41 14.10 0.25
N GLY A 313 -12.22 12.82 -0.10
CA GLY A 313 -11.47 11.87 0.72
C GLY A 313 -10.02 12.29 0.96
N MET A 314 -9.32 12.73 -0.08
CA MET A 314 -7.94 13.23 0.04
C MET A 314 -7.82 14.43 0.99
N LEU A 315 -8.80 15.35 0.97
CA LEU A 315 -8.79 16.52 1.86
C LEU A 315 -9.11 16.14 3.32
N MET A 316 -10.01 15.16 3.54
CA MET A 316 -10.21 14.55 4.86
C MET A 316 -8.92 13.94 5.39
N VAL A 317 -8.27 13.10 4.58
CA VAL A 317 -7.03 12.41 4.95
C VAL A 317 -5.91 13.41 5.28
N LYS A 318 -5.80 14.50 4.51
CA LYS A 318 -4.85 15.57 4.82
C LYS A 318 -5.10 16.14 6.22
N ALA A 319 -6.36 16.44 6.55
CA ALA A 319 -6.73 16.95 7.87
C ALA A 319 -6.49 15.92 8.99
N SER A 320 -6.83 14.64 8.75
CA SER A 320 -6.57 13.55 9.69
C SER A 320 -5.08 13.40 9.98
N ARG A 321 -4.25 13.39 8.91
CA ARG A 321 -2.79 13.33 9.05
C ARG A 321 -2.22 14.50 9.84
N GLU A 322 -2.70 15.72 9.58
CA GLU A 322 -2.29 16.93 10.30
C GLU A 322 -2.65 16.81 11.78
N GLY A 323 -3.83 16.29 12.12
CA GLY A 323 -4.25 16.01 13.50
C GLY A 323 -3.40 14.97 14.22
N VAL A 324 -3.14 13.83 13.55
CA VAL A 324 -2.25 12.77 14.08
C VAL A 324 -0.84 13.31 14.34
N MET A 325 -0.30 14.10 13.41
CA MET A 325 1.03 14.71 13.57
C MET A 325 1.07 15.74 14.71
N ALA A 326 0.00 16.53 14.86
CA ALA A 326 -0.07 17.52 15.94
C ALA A 326 -0.17 16.85 17.32
N ALA A 327 -0.88 15.72 17.41
CA ALA A 327 -1.01 14.96 18.64
C ALA A 327 0.29 14.21 19.01
N ASN A 328 1.05 13.72 18.01
CA ASN A 328 2.28 12.96 18.21
C ASN A 328 3.42 13.52 17.33
N PRO A 329 3.94 14.73 17.61
CA PRO A 329 4.88 15.44 16.72
C PRO A 329 6.21 14.71 16.52
N GLU A 330 6.61 13.87 17.47
CA GLU A 330 7.87 13.12 17.40
C GLU A 330 7.79 11.85 16.57
N LYS A 331 6.56 11.44 16.16
CA LYS A 331 6.33 10.19 15.44
C LYS A 331 5.89 10.43 14.01
N ARG A 332 6.17 9.47 13.14
CA ARG A 332 5.66 9.44 11.77
C ARG A 332 4.17 9.07 11.81
N PRO A 333 3.28 9.85 11.18
CA PRO A 333 1.87 9.50 11.13
C PRO A 333 1.65 8.30 10.19
N PHE A 334 0.79 7.40 10.59
CA PHE A 334 0.21 6.39 9.71
C PHE A 334 -1.28 6.66 9.53
N VAL A 335 -1.69 6.83 8.30
CA VAL A 335 -3.09 6.96 7.87
C VAL A 335 -3.32 6.02 6.71
N LEU A 336 -4.40 5.23 6.78
CA LEU A 336 -4.94 4.47 5.66
C LEU A 336 -6.24 5.16 5.21
N SER A 337 -6.48 5.24 3.90
CA SER A 337 -7.71 5.80 3.35
C SER A 337 -8.33 4.90 2.30
N ARG A 338 -9.66 4.76 2.32
CA ARG A 338 -10.39 4.08 1.24
C ARG A 338 -10.44 4.96 0.00
N ALA A 339 -10.94 6.17 0.13
CA ALA A 339 -10.98 7.10 -0.99
C ALA A 339 -9.74 8.01 -1.02
N ASN A 340 -9.19 8.18 -2.21
CA ASN A 340 -8.06 9.06 -2.43
C ASN A 340 -8.09 9.63 -3.87
N TYR A 341 -7.11 10.46 -4.20
CA TYR A 341 -6.92 11.06 -5.51
C TYR A 341 -5.43 11.14 -5.80
N ILE A 342 -5.03 11.27 -7.09
CA ILE A 342 -3.61 11.46 -7.46
C ILE A 342 -2.99 12.61 -6.65
N GLY A 343 -1.82 12.35 -6.05
CA GLY A 343 -1.18 13.28 -5.09
C GLY A 343 -1.54 13.03 -3.62
N GLY A 344 -2.60 12.29 -3.33
CA GLY A 344 -3.02 11.95 -1.96
C GLY A 344 -2.11 10.92 -1.25
N HIS A 345 -1.29 10.20 -2.01
CA HIS A 345 -0.23 9.33 -1.47
C HIS A 345 0.76 10.04 -0.53
N ARG A 346 0.86 11.37 -0.62
CA ARG A 346 1.62 12.20 0.33
C ARG A 346 1.06 12.15 1.75
N TYR A 347 -0.20 11.79 1.89
CA TYR A 347 -0.96 11.86 3.15
C TYR A 347 -1.31 10.50 3.72
N ALA A 348 -1.59 9.51 2.87
CA ALA A 348 -2.02 8.18 3.30
C ALA A 348 -1.54 7.05 2.40
N ALA A 349 -1.46 5.84 2.98
CA ALA A 349 -1.58 4.58 2.27
C ALA A 349 -3.03 4.33 1.83
N THR A 350 -3.25 3.39 0.90
CA THR A 350 -4.57 2.93 0.48
C THR A 350 -4.60 1.40 0.45
N TRP A 351 -5.81 0.85 0.31
CA TRP A 351 -5.97 -0.56 -0.08
C TRP A 351 -6.96 -0.62 -1.26
N THR A 352 -7.12 -1.78 -1.87
CA THR A 352 -8.00 -1.94 -3.04
C THR A 352 -9.47 -2.14 -2.66
N GLY A 353 -9.93 -1.55 -1.56
CA GLY A 353 -11.33 -1.52 -1.10
C GLY A 353 -11.90 -2.92 -0.80
N ASP A 354 -13.22 -3.02 -0.90
CA ASP A 354 -14.03 -4.16 -0.48
C ASP A 354 -14.06 -5.25 -1.57
N ASN A 355 -12.95 -5.97 -1.71
CA ASN A 355 -12.81 -7.10 -2.61
C ASN A 355 -13.58 -8.35 -2.12
N SER A 356 -13.77 -9.35 -2.99
CA SER A 356 -14.49 -10.58 -2.65
C SER A 356 -13.56 -11.77 -2.46
N SER A 357 -13.94 -12.69 -1.58
CA SER A 357 -13.25 -13.96 -1.34
C SER A 357 -13.52 -14.94 -2.47
N ASN A 358 -12.90 -14.72 -3.63
CA ASN A 358 -13.00 -15.58 -4.81
C ASN A 358 -11.73 -15.48 -5.67
N TRP A 359 -11.56 -16.43 -6.58
CA TRP A 359 -10.38 -16.52 -7.43
C TRP A 359 -10.21 -15.35 -8.41
N TYR A 360 -11.29 -14.68 -8.82
CA TYR A 360 -11.19 -13.45 -9.62
C TYR A 360 -10.44 -12.35 -8.87
N HIS A 361 -10.75 -12.15 -7.60
CA HIS A 361 -10.06 -11.12 -6.78
C HIS A 361 -8.63 -11.52 -6.40
N VAL A 362 -8.33 -12.82 -6.29
CA VAL A 362 -6.94 -13.29 -6.23
C VAL A 362 -6.17 -12.85 -7.48
N ASP A 363 -6.77 -13.07 -8.67
CA ASP A 363 -6.14 -12.74 -9.96
C ASP A 363 -5.92 -11.25 -10.15
N VAL A 364 -6.89 -10.39 -9.80
CA VAL A 364 -6.80 -8.96 -10.08
C VAL A 364 -6.04 -8.15 -9.03
N SER A 365 -5.73 -8.73 -7.87
CA SER A 365 -5.03 -8.05 -6.77
C SER A 365 -3.64 -7.54 -7.18
N ILE A 366 -2.87 -8.35 -7.91
CA ILE A 366 -1.53 -7.96 -8.39
C ILE A 366 -1.64 -6.81 -9.40
N PRO A 367 -2.37 -6.94 -10.53
CA PRO A 367 -2.46 -5.87 -11.52
C PRO A 367 -3.06 -4.57 -10.98
N MET A 368 -4.00 -4.62 -10.03
CA MET A 368 -4.53 -3.42 -9.36
C MET A 368 -3.45 -2.73 -8.52
N THR A 369 -2.74 -3.46 -7.68
CA THR A 369 -1.63 -2.94 -6.87
C THR A 369 -0.55 -2.31 -7.74
N LEU A 370 -0.18 -2.96 -8.86
CA LEU A 370 0.83 -2.46 -9.78
C LEU A 370 0.38 -1.17 -10.47
N ASN A 371 -0.87 -1.09 -10.95
CA ASN A 371 -1.40 0.12 -11.59
C ASN A 371 -1.55 1.29 -10.61
N LEU A 372 -1.91 1.04 -9.35
CA LEU A 372 -1.87 2.06 -8.31
C LEU A 372 -0.45 2.58 -8.09
N GLY A 373 0.54 1.70 -7.99
CA GLY A 373 1.94 2.07 -7.90
C GLY A 373 2.42 2.91 -9.09
N LEU A 374 2.05 2.53 -10.32
CA LEU A 374 2.33 3.27 -11.55
C LEU A 374 1.59 4.61 -11.63
N SER A 375 0.54 4.78 -10.84
CA SER A 375 -0.25 6.03 -10.73
C SER A 375 0.17 6.90 -9.55
N GLY A 376 1.31 6.58 -8.90
CA GLY A 376 1.85 7.37 -7.80
C GLY A 376 1.39 6.95 -6.40
N GLN A 377 0.65 5.83 -6.26
CA GLN A 377 0.20 5.28 -4.97
C GLN A 377 0.96 3.97 -4.65
N PRO A 378 2.25 4.03 -4.24
CA PRO A 378 3.09 2.84 -4.08
C PRO A 378 2.82 2.06 -2.79
N PHE A 379 2.23 2.68 -1.75
CA PHE A 379 1.89 2.01 -0.49
C PHE A 379 0.43 1.57 -0.54
N THR A 380 0.21 0.40 -1.13
CA THR A 380 -1.12 -0.19 -1.35
C THR A 380 -1.03 -1.72 -1.42
N GLY A 381 -2.16 -2.38 -1.27
CA GLY A 381 -2.36 -3.83 -1.39
C GLY A 381 -3.83 -4.20 -1.19
N PRO A 382 -4.23 -5.43 -1.48
CA PRO A 382 -5.60 -5.92 -1.28
C PRO A 382 -5.86 -6.29 0.18
N ASP A 383 -7.13 -6.46 0.53
CA ASP A 383 -7.51 -7.26 1.69
C ASP A 383 -7.21 -8.74 1.39
N ILE A 384 -6.20 -9.29 2.06
CA ILE A 384 -5.77 -10.69 1.87
C ILE A 384 -6.85 -11.62 2.39
N GLY A 385 -7.31 -12.54 1.54
CA GLY A 385 -8.41 -13.44 1.81
C GLY A 385 -9.77 -12.91 1.37
N GLY A 386 -9.86 -11.65 0.96
CA GLY A 386 -11.06 -10.97 0.49
C GLY A 386 -11.98 -10.50 1.62
N PHE A 387 -12.52 -9.29 1.48
CA PHE A 387 -13.43 -8.70 2.47
C PHE A 387 -14.81 -9.35 2.41
N ALA A 388 -15.43 -9.40 1.23
CA ALA A 388 -16.77 -9.93 1.04
C ALA A 388 -16.78 -11.45 0.81
N GLY A 389 -17.60 -12.20 1.58
CA GLY A 389 -17.76 -13.64 1.44
C GLY A 389 -16.70 -14.46 2.18
N ASN A 390 -16.83 -15.77 2.11
CA ASN A 390 -16.05 -16.69 2.96
C ASN A 390 -14.78 -17.20 2.29
N GLY A 391 -14.86 -17.64 1.02
CA GLY A 391 -13.76 -18.31 0.35
C GLY A 391 -13.46 -19.71 0.90
N ASP A 392 -12.27 -20.21 0.59
CA ASP A 392 -11.75 -21.49 1.09
C ASP A 392 -10.27 -21.40 1.50
N GLY A 393 -9.77 -22.45 2.16
CA GLY A 393 -8.41 -22.46 2.71
C GLY A 393 -7.31 -22.42 1.65
N GLU A 394 -7.47 -23.08 0.49
CA GLU A 394 -6.49 -23.07 -0.60
C GLU A 394 -6.35 -21.65 -1.17
N MET A 395 -7.47 -21.01 -1.44
CA MET A 395 -7.50 -19.63 -1.93
C MET A 395 -6.83 -18.66 -0.93
N PHE A 396 -7.16 -18.80 0.36
CA PHE A 396 -6.57 -17.97 1.42
C PHE A 396 -5.07 -18.18 1.53
N ALA A 397 -4.60 -19.44 1.54
CA ALA A 397 -3.18 -19.78 1.59
C ALA A 397 -2.39 -19.16 0.43
N ARG A 398 -2.89 -19.29 -0.80
CA ARG A 398 -2.25 -18.72 -2.00
C ARG A 398 -2.27 -17.21 -2.00
N TRP A 399 -3.38 -16.61 -1.56
CA TRP A 399 -3.45 -15.15 -1.44
C TRP A 399 -2.45 -14.63 -0.42
N MET A 400 -2.34 -15.29 0.75
CA MET A 400 -1.31 -14.96 1.75
C MET A 400 0.09 -15.17 1.19
N GLY A 401 0.31 -16.23 0.42
CA GLY A 401 1.60 -16.59 -0.16
C GLY A 401 2.25 -15.47 -1.00
N TYR A 402 1.48 -14.70 -1.76
CA TYR A 402 2.02 -13.54 -2.48
C TYR A 402 1.63 -12.20 -1.84
N GLY A 403 0.47 -12.11 -1.20
CA GLY A 403 -0.03 -10.88 -0.57
C GLY A 403 0.90 -10.37 0.54
N ALA A 404 1.51 -11.29 1.29
CA ALA A 404 2.56 -10.98 2.25
C ALA A 404 3.82 -10.32 1.61
N LEU A 405 3.97 -10.30 0.30
CA LEU A 405 5.07 -9.65 -0.41
C LEU A 405 4.67 -8.33 -1.08
N LEU A 406 3.39 -7.96 -1.04
CA LEU A 406 2.92 -6.65 -1.51
C LEU A 406 3.28 -5.55 -0.50
N PRO A 407 3.35 -4.29 -0.93
CA PRO A 407 3.75 -3.18 -0.06
C PRO A 407 2.91 -3.06 1.20
N PHE A 408 1.58 -3.04 1.08
CA PHE A 408 0.64 -3.13 2.20
C PHE A 408 0.10 -4.55 2.31
N ALA A 409 0.21 -5.16 3.49
CA ALA A 409 -0.19 -6.54 3.73
C ALA A 409 -1.12 -6.61 4.95
N ARG A 410 -2.43 -6.71 4.68
CA ARG A 410 -3.49 -6.77 5.70
C ARG A 410 -4.46 -7.90 5.40
N GLY A 411 -4.71 -8.79 6.38
CA GLY A 411 -5.88 -9.66 6.41
C GLY A 411 -7.10 -8.87 6.87
N HIS A 412 -8.23 -8.98 6.16
CA HIS A 412 -9.49 -8.32 6.54
C HIS A 412 -10.70 -9.10 6.04
N THR A 413 -11.83 -9.02 6.77
CA THR A 413 -13.08 -9.70 6.40
C THR A 413 -14.29 -8.98 6.97
N ALA A 414 -15.43 -9.08 6.26
CA ALA A 414 -16.69 -8.46 6.64
C ALA A 414 -17.38 -9.16 7.81
N LYS A 415 -18.26 -8.44 8.50
CA LYS A 415 -19.14 -8.95 9.55
C LYS A 415 -20.01 -10.09 9.03
N GLY A 416 -20.12 -11.16 9.79
CA GLY A 416 -20.91 -12.35 9.44
C GLY A 416 -20.20 -13.37 8.54
N ASN A 417 -18.99 -13.08 8.03
CA ASN A 417 -18.15 -14.05 7.37
C ASN A 417 -17.40 -14.94 8.38
N ILE A 418 -16.84 -16.05 7.90
CA ILE A 418 -15.88 -16.86 8.66
C ILE A 418 -14.65 -16.04 9.04
N ASP A 419 -13.96 -16.46 10.06
CA ASP A 419 -12.69 -15.88 10.47
C ASP A 419 -11.62 -16.06 9.39
N LYS A 420 -10.70 -15.09 9.26
CA LYS A 420 -9.61 -15.07 8.27
C LYS A 420 -8.27 -14.70 8.89
N GLU A 421 -8.10 -15.02 10.15
CA GLU A 421 -6.78 -15.06 10.75
C GLU A 421 -5.96 -16.22 10.15
N PRO A 422 -4.63 -16.18 10.18
CA PRO A 422 -3.78 -17.23 9.60
C PRO A 422 -4.13 -18.67 9.98
N TRP A 423 -4.73 -18.89 11.15
CA TRP A 423 -5.10 -20.21 11.71
C TRP A 423 -6.54 -20.62 11.44
N ALA A 424 -7.36 -19.76 10.83
CA ALA A 424 -8.81 -19.98 10.71
C ALA A 424 -9.21 -21.17 9.84
N PHE A 425 -8.34 -21.59 8.92
CA PHE A 425 -8.60 -22.68 7.95
C PHE A 425 -7.88 -23.98 8.29
N GLY A 426 -7.32 -24.11 9.51
CA GLY A 426 -6.65 -25.30 10.00
C GLY A 426 -5.13 -25.30 9.81
N GLU A 427 -4.47 -26.35 10.35
CA GLU A 427 -3.03 -26.40 10.55
C GLU A 427 -2.20 -26.29 9.26
N GLU A 428 -2.65 -26.86 8.14
CA GLU A 428 -1.93 -26.78 6.86
C GLU A 428 -1.90 -25.35 6.31
N VAL A 429 -3.04 -24.66 6.35
CA VAL A 429 -3.15 -23.25 5.91
C VAL A 429 -2.40 -22.34 6.86
N GLU A 430 -2.50 -22.56 8.18
CA GLU A 430 -1.72 -21.85 9.19
C GLU A 430 -0.22 -21.95 8.90
N ALA A 431 0.29 -23.14 8.62
CA ALA A 431 1.70 -23.37 8.31
C ALA A 431 2.13 -22.59 7.05
N THR A 432 1.31 -22.57 6.01
CA THR A 432 1.56 -21.76 4.80
C THR A 432 1.56 -20.26 5.10
N CYS A 433 0.58 -19.78 5.86
CA CYS A 433 0.51 -18.36 6.27
C CYS A 433 1.72 -17.96 7.10
N ARG A 434 2.13 -18.79 8.07
CA ARG A 434 3.33 -18.56 8.89
C ARG A 434 4.58 -18.43 8.03
N ARG A 435 4.82 -19.35 7.08
CA ARG A 435 5.96 -19.27 6.14
C ARG A 435 5.94 -17.98 5.32
N ALA A 436 4.76 -17.56 4.82
CA ALA A 436 4.62 -16.32 4.06
C ALA A 436 4.99 -15.09 4.89
N LEU A 437 4.53 -15.04 6.14
CA LEU A 437 4.79 -13.94 7.06
C LEU A 437 6.25 -13.93 7.54
N GLU A 438 6.82 -15.09 7.94
CA GLU A 438 8.25 -15.18 8.25
C GLU A 438 9.13 -14.67 7.10
N ARG A 439 8.76 -15.01 5.85
CA ARG A 439 9.47 -14.53 4.66
C ARG A 439 9.38 -13.01 4.51
N ARG A 440 8.19 -12.40 4.76
CA ARG A 440 8.03 -10.95 4.80
C ARG A 440 8.96 -10.32 5.83
N TYR A 441 8.99 -10.85 7.05
CA TYR A 441 9.79 -10.30 8.14
C TYR A 441 11.30 -10.41 7.88
N ARG A 442 11.76 -11.51 7.26
CA ARG A 442 13.14 -11.59 6.76
C ARG A 442 13.47 -10.52 5.74
N LEU A 443 12.51 -10.12 4.91
CA LEU A 443 12.66 -9.12 3.85
C LEU A 443 12.42 -7.67 4.33
N ILE A 444 12.04 -7.43 5.59
CA ILE A 444 11.82 -6.07 6.12
C ILE A 444 13.01 -5.12 5.84
N PRO A 445 14.28 -5.49 6.00
CA PRO A 445 15.40 -4.61 5.67
C PRO A 445 15.41 -4.18 4.19
N TYR A 446 15.11 -5.11 3.29
CA TYR A 446 15.00 -4.84 1.87
C TYR A 446 13.77 -3.98 1.54
N LEU A 447 12.59 -4.35 2.07
CA LEU A 447 11.34 -3.59 1.89
C LEU A 447 11.49 -2.15 2.38
N TYR A 448 12.06 -1.94 3.58
CA TYR A 448 12.26 -0.61 4.14
C TYR A 448 13.19 0.25 3.27
N THR A 449 14.20 -0.37 2.66
CA THR A 449 15.08 0.28 1.67
C THR A 449 14.28 0.71 0.43
N LEU A 450 13.32 -0.10 -0.05
CA LEU A 450 12.45 0.26 -1.17
C LEU A 450 11.47 1.38 -0.82
N PHE A 451 10.93 1.39 0.40
CA PHE A 451 10.11 2.50 0.90
C PHE A 451 10.91 3.80 0.94
N ARG A 452 12.20 3.72 1.34
CA ARG A 452 13.09 4.88 1.28
C ARG A 452 13.30 5.35 -0.16
N GLU A 453 13.54 4.47 -1.11
CA GLU A 453 13.65 4.81 -2.53
C GLU A 453 12.37 5.53 -3.01
N SER A 454 11.20 4.94 -2.72
CA SER A 454 9.91 5.50 -3.08
C SER A 454 9.67 6.89 -2.48
N SER A 455 10.07 7.11 -1.23
CA SER A 455 9.95 8.41 -0.55
C SER A 455 10.87 9.49 -1.13
N LEU A 456 11.93 9.10 -1.83
CA LEU A 456 12.88 10.04 -2.45
C LEU A 456 12.49 10.40 -3.88
N ASN A 457 11.97 9.45 -4.66
CA ASN A 457 11.85 9.61 -6.11
C ASN A 457 10.54 9.06 -6.71
N GLY A 458 9.59 8.61 -5.89
CA GLY A 458 8.27 8.15 -6.35
C GLY A 458 8.26 6.78 -7.05
N MET A 459 9.38 6.04 -7.04
CA MET A 459 9.42 4.69 -7.63
C MET A 459 8.45 3.76 -6.91
N PRO A 460 7.63 2.97 -7.64
CA PRO A 460 6.79 1.96 -7.03
C PRO A 460 7.63 0.87 -6.34
N ILE A 461 7.12 0.34 -5.25
CA ILE A 461 7.75 -0.73 -4.45
C ILE A 461 7.53 -2.08 -5.14
N ALA A 462 6.26 -2.44 -5.39
CA ALA A 462 5.90 -3.51 -6.32
C ALA A 462 5.87 -2.94 -7.75
N ARG A 463 6.57 -3.59 -8.66
CA ARG A 463 6.81 -3.09 -10.04
C ARG A 463 6.37 -4.11 -11.07
N PRO A 464 5.81 -3.68 -12.21
CA PRO A 464 5.56 -4.59 -13.32
C PRO A 464 6.84 -5.27 -13.82
N THR A 465 6.71 -6.50 -14.29
CA THR A 465 7.85 -7.29 -14.79
C THR A 465 8.55 -6.64 -15.99
N PHE A 466 7.83 -5.84 -16.81
CA PHE A 466 8.43 -5.09 -17.91
C PHE A 466 9.42 -3.99 -17.46
N PHE A 467 9.51 -3.66 -16.16
CA PHE A 467 10.61 -2.82 -15.67
C PHE A 467 11.97 -3.51 -15.77
N ALA A 468 12.02 -4.84 -15.86
CA ALA A 468 13.25 -5.56 -16.12
C ALA A 468 13.72 -5.44 -17.57
N ASP A 469 12.79 -5.44 -18.53
CA ASP A 469 13.02 -5.23 -19.96
C ASP A 469 11.77 -4.64 -20.62
N PRO A 470 11.67 -3.32 -20.77
CA PRO A 470 10.48 -2.68 -21.34
C PRO A 470 10.32 -2.93 -22.86
N THR A 471 11.29 -3.56 -23.53
CA THR A 471 11.19 -3.95 -24.94
C THR A 471 10.56 -5.32 -25.13
N ASP A 472 10.48 -6.14 -24.06
CA ASP A 472 9.87 -7.46 -24.12
C ASP A 472 8.34 -7.39 -24.05
N MET A 473 7.68 -7.63 -25.17
CA MET A 473 6.22 -7.54 -25.29
C MET A 473 5.48 -8.59 -24.45
N ALA A 474 6.10 -9.72 -24.11
CA ALA A 474 5.49 -10.74 -23.27
C ALA A 474 5.39 -10.25 -21.81
N LEU A 475 6.41 -9.57 -21.30
CA LEU A 475 6.41 -8.99 -19.96
C LEU A 475 5.39 -7.87 -19.80
N ARG A 476 4.99 -7.20 -20.88
CA ARG A 476 4.04 -6.10 -20.84
C ARG A 476 2.60 -6.51 -20.51
N SER A 477 2.28 -7.78 -20.65
CA SER A 477 0.97 -8.34 -20.32
C SER A 477 1.05 -9.35 -19.17
N GLU A 478 2.21 -9.45 -18.51
CA GLU A 478 2.40 -10.36 -17.37
C GLU A 478 1.79 -9.74 -16.10
N ASP A 479 0.76 -10.35 -15.58
CA ASP A 479 -0.01 -9.88 -14.41
C ASP A 479 -0.11 -10.93 -13.27
N ASP A 480 0.54 -12.09 -13.42
CA ASP A 480 0.67 -13.12 -12.38
C ASP A 480 1.97 -12.97 -11.57
N SER A 481 2.84 -12.07 -11.98
CA SER A 481 4.16 -11.87 -11.41
C SER A 481 4.49 -10.38 -11.29
N PHE A 482 5.33 -10.04 -10.34
CA PHE A 482 5.80 -8.67 -10.18
C PHE A 482 7.24 -8.63 -9.67
N LEU A 483 7.91 -7.51 -9.87
CA LEU A 483 9.19 -7.22 -9.25
C LEU A 483 8.94 -6.57 -7.89
N LEU A 484 9.58 -7.06 -6.85
CA LEU A 484 9.71 -6.38 -5.58
C LEU A 484 11.02 -5.58 -5.60
N GLY A 485 10.91 -4.26 -5.81
CA GLY A 485 12.07 -3.45 -6.15
C GLY A 485 12.75 -3.88 -7.47
N PRO A 486 14.03 -3.54 -7.68
CA PRO A 486 14.74 -3.89 -8.90
C PRO A 486 15.32 -5.32 -8.91
N ASN A 487 15.41 -5.99 -7.77
CA ASN A 487 16.30 -7.13 -7.57
C ASN A 487 15.60 -8.46 -7.27
N LEU A 488 14.31 -8.45 -6.91
CA LEU A 488 13.54 -9.66 -6.65
C LEU A 488 12.35 -9.75 -7.62
N LEU A 489 12.12 -10.95 -8.17
CA LEU A 489 10.92 -11.30 -8.92
C LEU A 489 10.06 -12.20 -8.02
N VAL A 490 8.78 -11.89 -7.93
CA VAL A 490 7.75 -12.68 -7.26
C VAL A 490 6.88 -13.31 -8.32
N VAL A 491 6.76 -14.63 -8.30
CA VAL A 491 5.90 -15.41 -9.20
C VAL A 491 4.81 -16.04 -8.33
N ALA A 492 3.58 -15.53 -8.46
CA ALA A 492 2.47 -15.98 -7.62
C ALA A 492 1.81 -17.27 -8.15
N GLN A 493 1.17 -17.99 -7.24
CA GLN A 493 0.34 -19.17 -7.54
C GLN A 493 -1.13 -18.75 -7.39
N LEU A 494 -1.76 -18.29 -8.50
CA LEU A 494 -3.06 -17.63 -8.44
C LEU A 494 -4.27 -18.56 -8.54
N GLN A 495 -4.13 -19.75 -9.11
CA GLN A 495 -5.25 -20.71 -9.28
C GLN A 495 -4.80 -22.16 -9.11
N PRO A 496 -5.71 -23.05 -8.66
CA PRO A 496 -5.38 -24.46 -8.39
C PRO A 496 -4.88 -25.25 -9.60
N ALA A 497 -5.31 -24.87 -10.78
CA ALA A 497 -5.07 -25.64 -12.02
C ALA A 497 -4.85 -24.72 -13.23
N ARG A 498 -3.95 -23.75 -13.14
CA ARG A 498 -3.58 -22.96 -14.31
C ARG A 498 -2.49 -23.66 -15.11
N ASP A 499 -2.81 -23.95 -16.39
CA ASP A 499 -1.81 -24.23 -17.43
C ASP A 499 -1.00 -22.97 -17.84
N ARG A 500 -1.23 -21.84 -17.18
CA ARG A 500 -0.53 -20.58 -17.47
C ARG A 500 0.85 -20.58 -16.83
N VAL A 501 1.86 -20.51 -17.66
CA VAL A 501 3.24 -20.33 -17.22
C VAL A 501 3.53 -18.83 -17.17
N SER A 502 3.89 -18.32 -15.99
CA SER A 502 4.31 -16.94 -15.83
C SER A 502 5.52 -16.63 -16.72
N VAL A 503 5.50 -15.43 -17.31
CA VAL A 503 6.58 -14.99 -18.20
C VAL A 503 7.76 -14.51 -17.34
N MET A 504 8.87 -15.24 -17.43
CA MET A 504 10.11 -14.86 -16.75
C MET A 504 10.87 -13.80 -17.56
N PRO A 505 11.43 -12.78 -16.90
CA PRO A 505 12.37 -11.88 -17.56
C PRO A 505 13.55 -12.66 -18.15
N ARG A 506 14.06 -12.20 -19.29
CA ARG A 506 15.22 -12.81 -19.93
C ARG A 506 16.44 -12.83 -19.01
N PRO A 507 17.35 -13.79 -19.20
CA PRO A 507 18.65 -13.78 -18.53
C PRO A 507 19.36 -12.43 -18.75
N VAL A 508 19.96 -11.90 -17.69
CA VAL A 508 20.76 -10.67 -17.76
C VAL A 508 22.17 -11.07 -18.22
N GLU A 509 22.54 -10.65 -19.43
CA GLU A 509 23.84 -10.96 -20.04
C GLU A 509 24.21 -12.45 -19.98
N GLY A 510 23.20 -13.30 -20.20
CA GLY A 510 23.35 -14.76 -20.20
C GLY A 510 23.22 -15.44 -18.83
N VAL A 511 23.11 -14.68 -17.74
CA VAL A 511 22.89 -15.23 -16.39
C VAL A 511 21.41 -15.22 -16.07
N ALA A 512 20.87 -16.38 -15.71
CA ALA A 512 19.45 -16.54 -15.35
C ALA A 512 19.14 -15.96 -13.96
N TRP A 513 17.89 -15.55 -13.78
CA TRP A 513 17.35 -15.28 -12.45
C TRP A 513 17.42 -16.53 -11.57
N ARG A 514 17.81 -16.38 -10.31
CA ARG A 514 18.07 -17.49 -9.40
C ARG A 514 16.98 -17.62 -8.37
N GLU A 515 16.35 -18.80 -8.27
CA GLU A 515 15.37 -19.05 -7.22
C GLU A 515 15.98 -18.83 -5.83
N LEU A 516 15.27 -18.06 -5.02
CA LEU A 516 15.61 -17.75 -3.63
C LEU A 516 14.66 -18.51 -2.72
N ASP A 517 15.22 -19.23 -1.79
CA ASP A 517 14.52 -20.08 -0.85
C ASP A 517 14.95 -19.78 0.57
N PHE A 518 14.01 -19.73 1.50
CA PHE A 518 14.26 -19.51 2.91
C PHE A 518 13.99 -20.78 3.73
N PRO A 519 14.74 -21.00 4.81
CA PRO A 519 14.37 -22.01 5.79
C PRO A 519 13.07 -21.60 6.48
N SER A 520 12.15 -22.55 6.69
CA SER A 520 10.91 -22.33 7.42
C SER A 520 11.00 -22.85 8.88
N PHE A 521 10.07 -22.42 9.72
CA PHE A 521 10.00 -22.76 11.14
C PHE A 521 10.00 -24.27 11.42
N ASP A 522 9.47 -25.09 10.53
CA ASP A 522 9.39 -26.55 10.63
C ASP A 522 10.66 -27.28 10.14
N GLY A 523 11.72 -26.54 9.84
CA GLY A 523 12.97 -27.08 9.29
C GLY A 523 12.91 -27.43 7.80
N GLY A 524 11.78 -27.16 7.14
CA GLY A 524 11.61 -27.26 5.69
C GLY A 524 12.14 -26.03 4.95
N ARG A 525 11.63 -25.84 3.75
CA ARG A 525 11.91 -24.67 2.91
C ARG A 525 10.62 -24.14 2.31
N ASP A 526 10.47 -22.83 2.22
CA ASP A 526 9.27 -22.17 1.70
C ASP A 526 8.96 -22.55 0.24
N SER A 527 9.99 -22.81 -0.59
CA SER A 527 9.82 -23.27 -1.97
C SER A 527 9.18 -24.68 -2.11
N LYS A 528 9.04 -25.43 -1.04
CA LYS A 528 8.39 -26.73 -1.03
C LYS A 528 6.87 -26.65 -0.78
N ASP A 529 6.41 -25.51 -0.32
CA ASP A 529 4.99 -25.24 -0.15
C ASP A 529 4.39 -24.81 -1.50
N PRO A 530 3.40 -25.56 -2.05
CA PRO A 530 2.83 -25.27 -3.38
C PRO A 530 2.02 -23.97 -3.40
N ASP A 531 1.58 -23.49 -2.24
CA ASP A 531 0.75 -22.29 -2.12
C ASP A 531 1.58 -21.02 -1.91
N GLN A 532 2.91 -21.15 -1.74
CA GLN A 532 3.82 -20.03 -1.67
C GLN A 532 4.14 -19.44 -3.05
N ALA A 533 4.21 -18.12 -3.15
CA ALA A 533 4.84 -17.47 -4.29
C ALA A 533 6.33 -17.82 -4.35
N ARG A 534 6.86 -18.03 -5.56
CA ARG A 534 8.30 -18.27 -5.76
C ARG A 534 9.03 -16.95 -5.88
N LEU A 535 10.19 -16.88 -5.28
CA LEU A 535 11.09 -15.72 -5.36
C LEU A 535 12.29 -16.03 -6.24
N TYR A 536 12.72 -15.03 -7.02
CA TYR A 536 13.95 -15.14 -7.82
C TYR A 536 14.78 -13.87 -7.68
N VAL A 537 16.09 -14.05 -7.52
CA VAL A 537 17.07 -12.95 -7.42
C VAL A 537 17.61 -12.62 -8.79
N ARG A 538 17.64 -11.33 -9.11
CA ARG A 538 18.26 -10.81 -10.34
C ARG A 538 19.78 -11.03 -10.30
N PRO A 539 20.43 -11.42 -11.42
CA PRO A 539 21.88 -11.43 -11.51
C PRO A 539 22.51 -10.07 -11.15
N GLY A 540 23.63 -10.11 -10.45
CA GLY A 540 24.34 -8.92 -9.99
C GLY A 540 23.75 -8.27 -8.73
N SER A 541 22.95 -9.00 -7.93
CA SER A 541 22.25 -8.45 -6.75
C SER A 541 22.82 -8.92 -5.41
N VAL A 542 22.81 -8.01 -4.44
CA VAL A 542 22.95 -8.29 -3.01
C VAL A 542 21.64 -7.89 -2.33
N ILE A 543 20.96 -8.85 -1.70
CA ILE A 543 19.69 -8.62 -1.00
C ILE A 543 19.93 -8.65 0.52
N PRO A 544 19.73 -7.52 1.23
CA PRO A 544 19.81 -7.50 2.69
C PRO A 544 18.53 -8.12 3.29
N THR A 545 18.70 -9.04 4.22
CA THR A 545 17.62 -9.68 4.97
C THR A 545 17.94 -9.73 6.47
N GLY A 546 16.90 -9.88 7.30
CA GLY A 546 17.03 -9.98 8.75
C GLY A 546 16.66 -11.36 9.30
N PRO A 547 16.72 -11.54 10.62
CA PRO A 547 16.13 -12.68 11.31
C PRO A 547 14.59 -12.66 11.17
N VAL A 548 13.95 -13.76 11.50
CA VAL A 548 12.50 -13.77 11.78
C VAL A 548 12.29 -13.16 13.15
N MET A 549 11.31 -12.28 13.24
CA MET A 549 10.88 -11.62 14.47
C MET A 549 9.36 -11.71 14.56
N GLU A 550 8.80 -11.66 15.76
CA GLU A 550 7.35 -11.64 15.95
C GLU A 550 6.72 -10.31 15.56
N TYR A 551 7.49 -9.22 15.66
CA TYR A 551 7.12 -7.88 15.19
C TYR A 551 8.36 -7.09 14.77
N VAL A 552 8.17 -6.04 14.00
CA VAL A 552 9.27 -5.20 13.50
C VAL A 552 10.00 -4.51 14.65
N ASP A 553 11.33 -4.57 14.61
CA ASP A 553 12.23 -4.02 15.64
C ASP A 553 12.10 -4.67 17.04
N GLU A 554 11.58 -5.90 17.12
CA GLU A 554 11.64 -6.72 18.34
C GLU A 554 13.10 -6.93 18.79
N ASP A 555 13.95 -7.28 17.84
CA ASP A 555 15.39 -7.46 18.04
C ASP A 555 16.20 -6.55 17.09
N PRO A 556 17.44 -6.21 17.45
CA PRO A 556 18.36 -5.55 16.53
C PRO A 556 18.60 -6.39 15.26
N LEU A 557 18.86 -5.72 14.13
CA LEU A 557 19.26 -6.38 12.88
C LEU A 557 20.70 -6.95 13.02
N ASP A 558 20.85 -8.00 13.83
CA ASP A 558 22.10 -8.70 14.11
C ASP A 558 21.87 -10.22 14.26
N PRO A 559 22.40 -11.07 13.38
CA PRO A 559 23.20 -10.69 12.21
C PRO A 559 22.34 -10.13 11.05
N LEU A 560 22.90 -9.17 10.34
CA LEU A 560 22.42 -8.85 8.97
C LEU A 560 22.79 -10.03 8.06
N THR A 561 21.86 -10.48 7.24
CA THR A 561 22.14 -11.49 6.21
C THR A 561 22.14 -10.87 4.81
N LEU A 562 23.22 -11.07 4.06
CA LEU A 562 23.38 -10.63 2.68
C LEU A 562 23.26 -11.84 1.74
N ILE A 563 22.23 -11.86 0.89
CA ILE A 563 22.05 -12.89 -0.15
C ILE A 563 22.66 -12.36 -1.43
N VAL A 564 23.60 -13.10 -2.02
CA VAL A 564 24.41 -12.68 -3.16
C VAL A 564 24.14 -13.58 -4.35
N TRP A 565 23.75 -13.00 -5.48
CA TRP A 565 23.73 -13.66 -6.79
C TRP A 565 24.57 -12.85 -7.79
N LEU A 566 25.67 -13.44 -8.25
CA LEU A 566 26.64 -12.76 -9.10
C LEU A 566 26.15 -12.67 -10.56
N ASP A 567 26.55 -11.61 -11.26
CA ASP A 567 26.38 -11.45 -12.71
C ASP A 567 27.45 -12.23 -13.51
N HIS A 568 27.47 -12.03 -14.83
CA HIS A 568 28.40 -12.68 -15.75
C HIS A 568 29.86 -12.26 -15.52
N GLU A 569 30.12 -11.07 -14.94
CA GLU A 569 31.45 -10.61 -14.57
C GLU A 569 31.87 -11.11 -13.17
N GLY A 570 31.02 -11.85 -12.50
CA GLY A 570 31.24 -12.29 -11.12
C GLY A 570 31.06 -11.19 -10.07
N LYS A 571 30.23 -10.19 -10.35
CA LYS A 571 29.97 -9.05 -9.47
C LYS A 571 28.52 -9.01 -8.99
N ALA A 572 28.29 -8.38 -7.82
CA ALA A 572 26.97 -8.04 -7.33
C ALA A 572 27.00 -6.77 -6.49
N ARG A 573 25.88 -6.06 -6.42
CA ARG A 573 25.71 -4.85 -5.62
C ARG A 573 24.32 -4.80 -4.98
N GLY A 574 24.22 -4.22 -3.78
CA GLY A 574 22.96 -3.95 -3.11
C GLY A 574 23.07 -2.83 -2.10
N GLU A 575 21.93 -2.39 -1.61
CA GLU A 575 21.84 -1.28 -0.68
C GLU A 575 20.97 -1.67 0.51
N LEU A 576 21.27 -1.11 1.66
CA LEU A 576 20.49 -1.19 2.89
C LEU A 576 20.31 0.21 3.46
N TYR A 577 19.06 0.57 3.73
CA TYR A 577 18.72 1.79 4.46
C TYR A 577 18.17 1.46 5.85
N GLU A 578 18.62 2.16 6.85
CA GLU A 578 18.23 2.03 8.25
C GLU A 578 18.08 3.42 8.86
N ASP A 579 17.10 3.60 9.73
CA ASP A 579 16.93 4.75 10.60
C ASP A 579 16.29 4.30 11.93
N GLU A 580 15.77 5.21 12.73
CA GLU A 580 15.14 4.91 14.02
C GLU A 580 13.83 4.09 13.93
N GLY A 581 13.37 3.77 12.72
CA GLY A 581 12.13 3.05 12.48
C GLY A 581 10.87 3.91 12.60
N ASP A 582 10.87 4.86 13.52
CA ASP A 582 9.82 5.86 13.73
C ASP A 582 10.50 7.20 14.13
N GLY A 583 9.80 8.32 14.02
CA GLY A 583 10.40 9.64 14.26
C GLY A 583 11.05 10.28 13.03
N TRP A 584 11.63 11.47 13.22
CA TRP A 584 12.04 12.36 12.14
C TRP A 584 13.54 12.56 12.00
N GLY A 585 14.33 11.86 12.82
CA GLY A 585 15.80 11.97 12.84
C GLY A 585 16.44 11.77 11.46
N TYR A 586 15.84 10.96 10.60
CA TYR A 586 16.33 10.73 9.24
C TYR A 586 16.38 12.00 8.38
N ARG A 587 15.51 12.99 8.63
CA ARG A 587 15.50 14.29 7.94
C ARG A 587 16.69 15.15 8.33
N GLU A 588 17.25 14.92 9.50
CA GLU A 588 18.42 15.59 10.04
C GLU A 588 19.72 14.81 9.78
N GLY A 589 19.61 13.71 9.03
CA GLY A 589 20.71 12.84 8.66
C GLY A 589 20.98 11.69 9.65
N VAL A 590 20.11 11.47 10.65
CA VAL A 590 20.18 10.32 11.58
C VAL A 590 19.59 9.10 10.88
N PHE A 591 20.36 8.55 9.97
CA PHE A 591 20.11 7.32 9.23
C PHE A 591 21.45 6.67 8.86
N ARG A 592 21.39 5.43 8.39
CA ARG A 592 22.51 4.72 7.79
C ARG A 592 22.08 4.15 6.43
N ARG A 593 22.75 4.56 5.35
CA ARG A 593 22.65 3.94 4.05
C ARG A 593 23.97 3.24 3.76
N SER A 594 23.94 1.93 3.64
CA SER A 594 25.10 1.09 3.35
C SER A 594 25.00 0.53 1.94
N VAL A 595 26.15 0.49 1.25
CA VAL A 595 26.25 -0.13 -0.07
C VAL A 595 27.20 -1.31 0.03
N TYR A 596 26.71 -2.49 -0.30
CA TYR A 596 27.47 -3.73 -0.32
C TYR A 596 27.80 -4.13 -1.75
N THR A 597 29.02 -4.64 -1.96
CA THR A 597 29.45 -5.25 -3.22
C THR A 597 29.99 -6.64 -2.96
N ALA A 598 29.79 -7.52 -3.92
CA ALA A 598 30.42 -8.83 -3.96
C ALA A 598 31.20 -8.98 -5.27
N GLU A 599 32.38 -9.60 -5.22
CA GLU A 599 33.23 -9.84 -6.37
C GLU A 599 33.91 -11.22 -6.26
N ARG A 600 33.84 -11.99 -7.35
CA ARG A 600 34.50 -13.30 -7.44
C ARG A 600 35.94 -13.16 -7.94
N ASP A 601 36.87 -13.73 -7.19
CA ASP A 601 38.28 -13.81 -7.55
C ASP A 601 38.84 -15.20 -7.20
N ALA A 602 39.35 -15.94 -8.16
CA ALA A 602 40.08 -17.21 -8.02
C ALA A 602 39.46 -18.21 -7.01
N GLY A 603 38.13 -18.44 -7.06
CA GLY A 603 37.45 -19.40 -6.20
C GLY A 603 37.02 -18.85 -4.82
N VAL A 604 37.09 -17.55 -4.65
CA VAL A 604 36.61 -16.83 -3.46
C VAL A 604 35.67 -15.71 -3.88
N VAL A 605 34.56 -15.54 -3.17
CA VAL A 605 33.72 -14.33 -3.26
C VAL A 605 34.09 -13.40 -2.12
N ARG A 606 34.44 -12.16 -2.47
CA ARG A 606 34.73 -11.08 -1.51
C ARG A 606 33.52 -10.19 -1.35
N VAL A 607 33.03 -10.04 -0.16
CA VAL A 607 31.92 -9.13 0.15
C VAL A 607 32.42 -7.97 1.00
N ARG A 608 32.05 -6.74 0.60
CA ARG A 608 32.51 -5.51 1.26
C ARG A 608 31.38 -4.50 1.35
N ARG A 609 31.34 -3.73 2.41
CA ARG A 609 30.61 -2.46 2.48
C ARG A 609 31.49 -1.36 1.88
N VAL A 610 31.13 -0.86 0.69
CA VAL A 610 31.97 0.10 -0.08
C VAL A 610 31.57 1.56 0.13
N ALA A 611 30.36 1.81 0.64
CA ALA A 611 29.92 3.14 1.00
C ALA A 611 29.00 3.07 2.24
N ARG A 612 29.08 4.14 3.04
CA ARG A 612 28.22 4.39 4.20
C ARG A 612 27.90 5.88 4.27
N GLU A 613 26.63 6.18 4.35
CA GLU A 613 26.12 7.55 4.44
C GLU A 613 25.23 7.69 5.69
N GLY A 614 25.11 8.92 6.21
CA GLY A 614 24.29 9.25 7.37
C GLY A 614 25.07 9.26 8.69
N LYS A 615 24.41 9.72 9.75
CA LYS A 615 25.00 9.98 11.08
C LYS A 615 24.71 8.87 12.11
N MET A 616 23.88 7.89 11.78
CA MET A 616 23.57 6.78 12.67
C MET A 616 24.83 5.97 12.96
N ASP A 617 25.07 5.62 14.21
CA ASP A 617 26.29 4.92 14.64
C ASP A 617 26.45 3.53 14.01
N ASP A 618 27.69 3.06 13.94
CA ASP A 618 28.03 1.74 13.44
C ASP A 618 28.24 0.80 14.63
N GLU A 619 27.28 -0.08 14.90
CA GLU A 619 27.26 -0.94 16.08
C GLU A 619 28.20 -2.17 15.95
N GLY A 620 28.87 -2.34 14.80
CA GLY A 620 29.81 -3.46 14.57
C GLY A 620 29.13 -4.83 14.56
N ARG A 621 27.88 -4.90 14.12
CA ARG A 621 27.06 -6.11 14.06
C ARG A 621 27.67 -7.24 13.24
N GLY A 622 27.23 -8.46 13.47
CA GLY A 622 27.54 -9.62 12.65
C GLY A 622 26.91 -9.51 11.26
N VAL A 623 27.62 -10.01 10.26
CA VAL A 623 27.10 -10.13 8.89
C VAL A 623 27.27 -11.57 8.43
N SER A 624 26.13 -12.23 8.15
CA SER A 624 26.08 -13.52 7.48
C SER A 624 25.95 -13.30 5.96
N VAL A 625 26.69 -14.05 5.17
CA VAL A 625 26.60 -13.97 3.71
C VAL A 625 26.22 -15.33 3.15
N ARG A 626 25.23 -15.35 2.24
CA ARG A 626 24.81 -16.51 1.46
C ARG A 626 25.05 -16.22 -0.02
N VAL A 627 26.03 -16.87 -0.62
CA VAL A 627 26.31 -16.79 -2.05
C VAL A 627 25.57 -17.93 -2.74
N LEU A 628 24.62 -17.59 -3.61
CA LEU A 628 23.89 -18.55 -4.42
C LEU A 628 24.83 -19.03 -5.56
N LEU A 629 24.87 -20.34 -5.80
CA LEU A 629 25.74 -20.94 -6.84
C LEU A 629 24.91 -21.45 -8.02
N PRO A 630 25.49 -21.50 -9.24
CA PRO A 630 24.77 -21.94 -10.46
C PRO A 630 24.26 -23.38 -10.39
N ASP A 631 24.93 -24.24 -9.62
CA ASP A 631 24.57 -25.66 -9.46
C ASP A 631 23.49 -25.92 -8.40
N GLY A 632 22.91 -24.90 -7.83
CA GLY A 632 21.85 -25.01 -6.83
C GLY A 632 22.34 -25.00 -5.38
N ARG A 633 23.64 -25.11 -5.15
CA ARG A 633 24.23 -25.01 -3.82
C ARG A 633 24.36 -23.57 -3.34
N GLU A 634 24.70 -23.40 -2.09
CA GLU A 634 25.04 -22.12 -1.48
C GLU A 634 26.43 -22.23 -0.82
N ALA A 635 27.18 -21.13 -0.88
CA ALA A 635 28.36 -20.94 -0.06
C ALA A 635 28.06 -19.88 0.99
N THR A 636 28.52 -20.08 2.21
CA THR A 636 28.24 -19.20 3.34
C THR A 636 29.51 -18.66 3.97
N GLY A 637 29.45 -17.44 4.49
CA GLY A 637 30.51 -16.82 5.25
C GLY A 637 29.94 -15.94 6.36
N PHE A 638 30.76 -15.62 7.34
CA PHE A 638 30.41 -14.74 8.45
C PHE A 638 31.57 -13.78 8.76
N GLY A 639 31.24 -12.56 9.14
CA GLY A 639 32.18 -11.52 9.53
C GLY A 639 31.49 -10.36 10.24
N ARG A 640 32.15 -9.22 10.35
CA ARG A 640 31.58 -8.00 10.92
C ARG A 640 31.26 -6.98 9.84
N ASP A 641 30.23 -6.19 10.08
CA ASP A 641 29.84 -5.11 9.17
C ASP A 641 30.97 -4.08 9.04
N GLY A 642 31.36 -3.76 7.82
CA GLY A 642 32.50 -2.90 7.51
C GLY A 642 33.83 -3.65 7.29
N GLU A 643 33.94 -4.92 7.64
CA GLU A 643 35.06 -5.76 7.29
C GLU A 643 34.89 -6.44 5.93
N GLU A 644 35.99 -6.89 5.32
CA GLU A 644 35.95 -7.75 4.15
C GLU A 644 35.62 -9.18 4.56
N ILE A 645 34.57 -9.76 3.96
CA ILE A 645 34.17 -11.15 4.21
C ILE A 645 34.56 -11.99 3.01
N LEU A 646 35.39 -13.03 3.24
CA LEU A 646 35.86 -13.95 2.21
C LEU A 646 35.10 -15.26 2.28
N ILE A 647 34.42 -15.62 1.18
CA ILE A 647 33.61 -16.84 1.08
C ILE A 647 34.23 -17.76 0.04
N PRO A 648 34.87 -18.88 0.44
CA PRO A 648 35.35 -19.90 -0.50
C PRO A 648 34.18 -20.50 -1.26
N ILE A 649 34.34 -20.59 -2.59
CA ILE A 649 33.36 -21.24 -3.48
C ILE A 649 34.04 -22.40 -4.20
N PRO A 650 33.33 -23.54 -4.42
CA PRO A 650 33.89 -24.73 -5.06
C PRO A 650 34.29 -24.50 -6.51
#